data_9f84d499b09d8eff340787b267dd29ae
#
_entry.id   9f84d499b09d8eff340787b267dd29ae
#
_cell.length_a   1.000
_cell.length_b   1.000
_cell.length_c   1.000
_cell.angle_alpha   90.00
_cell.angle_beta   90.00
_cell.angle_gamma   90.00
#
_symmetry.space_group_name_H-M   'P 1'
#
loop_
_entity.id
_entity.type
_entity.pdbx_description
1 polymer ?
#
loop_
_entity_poly.entity_id
_entity_poly.type
_entity_poly.pdbx_seq_one_letter_code
_entity_poly.pdbx_strand_id
1 'polypeptide(L)'
;MRKGVNKVALRLFEHNEKAYHAAVRMMEQYGKAAIVHPTGTGKSYIAFKLIEDNPEKVVIWLSPSEYIFKTQLESLKRNDPDFPLTNVHFYTYAKLMCCTQTQLDEIAAQKPAYIILDEFHRAGAECWGESTVALLKLCPEAKLLGLTATNVRYLDNNRDMAEELFDSRVASDMTLGEAIVRGILPTPNYVTTVYQYQKDLARYQTRVDNLHSAGIQDVNQKYLDALRRALEQADGLDKVFEHHITNKSGKYIVFCANKEHMDEMISHVPEWFAKVNAEVAVYEAYSDDPGTDKAFADFKADESDRLKLLFCIDMLNEGVHVEGISGVILFRPTISPIIYKQQIGRALTAGDTAAPLILDVVNNFEGLCSIAGLQNEMQEAVYRLNANGEGDKIVTERFEVVEQVHDCRVLFEQLQASLSSSWDHYFSEASIYYAEHGDLNIPKRYTTPAGLSLGEWLTTQRRVRAGQIPGNLTEQQIAWLDSIGMEWGNRNDAAWERGLEEARKFREQFGNLQVPAKYKTKDDYPLGKWINNARKRRNDGKLTEERIRQLDQMGMIWSVFDAKWEQGYALAAVYAQEYGNLEVPRDYKTADGKTLGRWIQNQELAYEQKKLSADQIKRLETIGMQWGSRYDRQWNEVYQAAKRYFEANGNLDVPVAYVSPEGYALGKWVRRQQYAYRKPEKSNAILSQERIELLDAIGMQWEKPDPWQHRYELAQEYKRCHGNLDIPAKYKTADGIWLSRWVYNQKRLLQSGSGKLSEEQKEQLEKLLNGSAIKFGE
;
A
#
# COMPACT_ATOMS: atom_id res chain seq x y z
N MET A 1 37.43 39.17 -6.61
CA MET A 1 36.10 39.55 -6.05
C MET A 1 35.03 39.06 -7.03
N ARG A 2 34.47 37.86 -6.78
CA ARG A 2 33.28 37.39 -7.51
C ARG A 2 32.09 38.12 -6.90
N LYS A 3 31.40 38.95 -7.71
CA LYS A 3 30.11 39.54 -7.34
C LYS A 3 29.16 38.41 -7.02
N GLY A 4 28.71 38.33 -5.76
CA GLY A 4 27.61 37.40 -5.39
C GLY A 4 26.37 37.78 -6.19
N VAL A 5 25.97 36.93 -7.09
CA VAL A 5 24.62 36.97 -7.69
C VAL A 5 23.70 36.72 -6.51
N ASN A 6 22.90 37.73 -6.13
CA ASN A 6 21.80 37.51 -5.19
C ASN A 6 20.87 36.48 -5.79
N LYS A 7 20.98 35.24 -5.36
CA LYS A 7 20.09 34.15 -5.75
C LYS A 7 18.71 34.53 -5.22
N VAL A 8 17.77 34.78 -6.10
CA VAL A 8 16.37 35.01 -5.70
C VAL A 8 15.86 33.67 -5.19
N ALA A 9 15.56 33.60 -3.89
CA ALA A 9 14.99 32.41 -3.28
C ALA A 9 13.63 32.09 -3.91
N LEU A 10 13.30 30.79 -4.03
CA LEU A 10 12.02 30.32 -4.55
C LEU A 10 10.88 30.93 -3.72
N ARG A 11 10.02 31.70 -4.37
CA ARG A 11 8.90 32.37 -3.72
C ARG A 11 7.64 31.52 -3.87
N LEU A 12 7.09 31.07 -2.75
CA LEU A 12 5.82 30.36 -2.69
C LEU A 12 4.63 31.32 -2.71
N PHE A 13 3.47 30.85 -3.17
CA PHE A 13 2.21 31.51 -2.86
C PHE A 13 1.95 31.44 -1.34
N GLU A 14 1.25 32.43 -0.80
CA GLU A 14 1.03 32.56 0.65
C GLU A 14 0.45 31.28 1.30
N HIS A 15 -0.52 30.63 0.64
CA HIS A 15 -1.12 29.40 1.14
C HIS A 15 -0.11 28.23 1.16
N ASN A 16 0.76 28.14 0.16
CA ASN A 16 1.83 27.14 0.09
C ASN A 16 2.95 27.43 1.08
N GLU A 17 3.27 28.70 1.36
CA GLU A 17 4.25 29.09 2.37
C GLU A 17 3.78 28.68 3.77
N LYS A 18 2.51 28.94 4.10
CA LYS A 18 1.91 28.47 5.36
C LYS A 18 1.92 26.95 5.48
N ALA A 19 1.55 26.24 4.41
CA ALA A 19 1.57 24.78 4.35
C ALA A 19 3.00 24.23 4.50
N TYR A 20 3.98 24.83 3.84
CA TYR A 20 5.39 24.50 3.96
C TYR A 20 5.90 24.58 5.40
N HIS A 21 5.68 25.72 6.05
CA HIS A 21 6.12 25.89 7.45
C HIS A 21 5.39 24.94 8.42
N ALA A 22 4.12 24.65 8.18
CA ALA A 22 3.39 23.66 8.97
C ALA A 22 3.95 22.24 8.77
N ALA A 23 4.26 21.89 7.53
CA ALA A 23 4.84 20.57 7.21
C ALA A 23 6.24 20.41 7.79
N VAL A 24 7.10 21.42 7.71
CA VAL A 24 8.44 21.38 8.30
C VAL A 24 8.37 21.16 9.81
N ARG A 25 7.55 21.94 10.53
CA ARG A 25 7.35 21.76 11.98
C ARG A 25 6.83 20.36 12.31
N MET A 26 5.88 19.86 11.54
CA MET A 26 5.29 18.52 11.74
C MET A 26 6.31 17.41 11.47
N MET A 27 7.12 17.53 10.42
CA MET A 27 8.22 16.59 10.13
C MET A 27 9.33 16.65 11.21
N GLU A 28 9.60 17.81 11.79
CA GLU A 28 10.56 17.93 12.90
C GLU A 28 10.06 17.22 14.16
N GLN A 29 8.78 17.32 14.44
CA GLN A 29 8.18 16.76 15.64
C GLN A 29 7.87 15.25 15.51
N TYR A 30 7.42 14.80 14.33
CA TYR A 30 6.85 13.45 14.13
C TYR A 30 7.55 12.63 13.04
N GLY A 31 8.54 13.20 12.36
CA GLY A 31 9.23 12.55 11.23
C GLY A 31 8.44 12.53 9.92
N LYS A 32 7.16 12.92 9.91
CA LYS A 32 6.31 12.87 8.73
C LYS A 32 5.26 13.98 8.70
N ALA A 33 4.87 14.40 7.49
CA ALA A 33 3.78 15.35 7.25
C ALA A 33 3.16 15.14 5.87
N ALA A 34 1.84 15.25 5.77
CA ALA A 34 1.08 15.25 4.52
C ALA A 34 0.49 16.62 4.24
N ILE A 35 0.39 16.97 2.95
CA ILE A 35 -0.30 18.15 2.44
C ILE A 35 -1.36 17.67 1.45
N VAL A 36 -2.60 18.01 1.69
CA VAL A 36 -3.75 17.66 0.86
C VAL A 36 -4.30 18.94 0.26
N HIS A 37 -3.86 19.30 -0.93
CA HIS A 37 -4.28 20.50 -1.66
C HIS A 37 -4.78 20.14 -3.06
N PRO A 38 -5.80 20.84 -3.61
CA PRO A 38 -6.33 20.57 -4.93
C PRO A 38 -5.28 20.69 -6.03
N THR A 39 -5.56 20.08 -7.17
CA THR A 39 -4.78 20.31 -8.40
C THR A 39 -4.79 21.79 -8.76
N GLY A 40 -3.70 22.30 -9.30
CA GLY A 40 -3.58 23.71 -9.71
C GLY A 40 -3.10 24.67 -8.62
N THR A 41 -3.05 24.28 -7.35
CA THR A 41 -2.63 25.16 -6.23
C THR A 41 -1.12 25.32 -6.08
N GLY A 42 -0.32 24.67 -6.93
CA GLY A 42 1.14 24.76 -6.87
C GLY A 42 1.80 23.93 -5.76
N LYS A 43 1.16 22.86 -5.27
CA LYS A 43 1.68 22.02 -4.17
C LYS A 43 3.09 21.45 -4.39
N SER A 44 3.49 21.15 -5.62
CA SER A 44 4.84 20.64 -5.94
C SER A 44 5.96 21.66 -5.61
N TYR A 45 5.65 22.95 -5.64
CA TYR A 45 6.60 23.98 -5.26
C TYR A 45 6.96 23.94 -3.76
N ILE A 46 6.12 23.35 -2.91
CA ILE A 46 6.41 23.10 -1.51
C ILE A 46 7.59 22.11 -1.39
N ALA A 47 7.59 21.07 -2.21
CA ALA A 47 8.69 20.11 -2.24
C ALA A 47 9.98 20.74 -2.80
N PHE A 48 9.89 21.57 -3.84
CA PHE A 48 11.07 22.31 -4.33
C PHE A 48 11.62 23.27 -3.29
N LYS A 49 10.75 23.93 -2.51
CA LYS A 49 11.20 24.79 -1.41
C LYS A 49 11.95 24.00 -0.31
N LEU A 50 11.47 22.80 0.01
CA LEU A 50 12.17 21.90 0.93
C LEU A 50 13.57 21.53 0.42
N ILE A 51 13.71 21.29 -0.89
CA ILE A 51 14.99 20.99 -1.54
C ILE A 51 15.91 22.21 -1.50
N GLU A 52 15.40 23.40 -1.85
CA GLU A 52 16.16 24.66 -1.82
C GLU A 52 16.74 24.97 -0.43
N ASP A 53 15.92 24.77 0.60
CA ASP A 53 16.31 25.05 1.99
C ASP A 53 17.26 23.96 2.57
N ASN A 54 17.46 22.84 1.84
CA ASN A 54 18.32 21.73 2.27
C ASN A 54 19.26 21.24 1.17
N PRO A 55 20.11 22.10 0.57
CA PRO A 55 20.89 21.80 -0.63
C PRO A 55 21.93 20.69 -0.44
N GLU A 56 22.40 20.47 0.78
CA GLU A 56 23.41 19.45 1.11
C GLU A 56 22.81 18.11 1.54
N LYS A 57 21.47 18.01 1.62
CA LYS A 57 20.79 16.81 2.09
C LYS A 57 20.26 16.00 0.91
N VAL A 58 20.46 14.69 0.95
CA VAL A 58 19.92 13.78 -0.06
C VAL A 58 18.40 13.69 0.08
N VAL A 59 17.72 13.85 -1.05
CA VAL A 59 16.26 13.78 -1.16
C VAL A 59 15.88 12.69 -2.17
N ILE A 60 15.01 11.77 -1.77
CA ILE A 60 14.36 10.84 -2.67
C ILE A 60 12.96 11.38 -2.98
N TRP A 61 12.63 11.49 -4.27
CA TRP A 61 11.28 11.90 -4.71
C TRP A 61 10.63 10.78 -5.49
N LEU A 62 9.48 10.29 -5.00
CA LEU A 62 8.65 9.30 -5.65
C LEU A 62 7.46 9.98 -6.32
N SER A 63 7.22 9.67 -7.60
CA SER A 63 6.12 10.23 -8.40
C SER A 63 5.41 9.11 -9.17
N PRO A 64 4.12 9.25 -9.53
CA PRO A 64 3.41 8.26 -10.34
C PRO A 64 4.02 7.99 -11.70
N SER A 65 4.58 9.00 -12.36
CA SER A 65 5.22 8.86 -13.68
C SER A 65 6.40 9.80 -13.87
N GLU A 66 7.31 9.42 -14.79
CA GLU A 66 8.43 10.30 -15.20
C GLU A 66 7.94 11.57 -15.90
N TYR A 67 6.81 11.48 -16.58
CA TYR A 67 6.24 12.61 -17.31
C TYR A 67 5.77 13.73 -16.35
N ILE A 68 5.07 13.37 -15.27
CA ILE A 68 4.65 14.32 -14.23
C ILE A 68 5.85 15.09 -13.71
N PHE A 69 6.90 14.36 -13.40
CA PHE A 69 8.12 14.92 -12.86
C PHE A 69 8.82 15.86 -13.87
N LYS A 70 8.93 15.45 -15.15
CA LYS A 70 9.52 16.30 -16.21
C LYS A 70 8.77 17.63 -16.36
N THR A 71 7.44 17.60 -16.38
CA THR A 71 6.62 18.83 -16.50
C THR A 71 6.77 19.76 -15.31
N GLN A 72 6.86 19.21 -14.08
CA GLN A 72 7.12 20.01 -12.87
C GLN A 72 8.51 20.66 -12.94
N LEU A 73 9.51 19.94 -13.42
CA LEU A 73 10.87 20.47 -13.62
C LEU A 73 10.94 21.54 -14.71
N GLU A 74 10.24 21.35 -15.82
CA GLU A 74 10.18 22.35 -16.89
C GLU A 74 9.56 23.65 -16.39
N SER A 75 8.49 23.58 -15.60
CA SER A 75 7.87 24.74 -14.97
C SER A 75 8.81 25.42 -13.97
N LEU A 76 9.51 24.65 -13.14
CA LEU A 76 10.51 25.17 -12.19
C LEU A 76 11.66 25.89 -12.94
N LYS A 77 12.26 25.23 -13.96
CA LYS A 77 13.41 25.76 -14.71
C LYS A 77 13.09 26.99 -15.53
N ARG A 78 11.83 27.20 -15.93
CA ARG A 78 11.42 28.46 -16.56
C ARG A 78 11.51 29.63 -15.59
N ASN A 79 11.21 29.40 -14.34
CA ASN A 79 11.24 30.43 -13.29
C ASN A 79 12.64 30.56 -12.64
N ASP A 80 13.37 29.46 -12.48
CA ASP A 80 14.74 29.40 -11.95
C ASP A 80 15.56 28.35 -12.73
N PRO A 81 16.22 28.75 -13.85
CA PRO A 81 17.03 27.85 -14.68
C PRO A 81 18.19 27.18 -13.94
N ASP A 82 18.70 27.81 -12.90
CA ASP A 82 19.86 27.38 -12.12
C ASP A 82 19.48 26.67 -10.80
N PHE A 83 18.21 26.27 -10.64
CA PHE A 83 17.75 25.58 -9.44
C PHE A 83 18.55 24.31 -9.19
N PRO A 84 19.17 24.13 -8.00
CA PRO A 84 20.02 22.99 -7.71
C PRO A 84 19.20 21.73 -7.46
N LEU A 85 19.45 20.70 -8.25
CA LEU A 85 18.80 19.38 -8.13
C LEU A 85 19.82 18.23 -7.97
N THR A 86 21.08 18.56 -7.70
CA THR A 86 22.17 17.55 -7.65
C THR A 86 22.03 16.58 -6.45
N ASN A 87 21.28 16.97 -5.44
CA ASN A 87 21.00 16.19 -4.25
C ASN A 87 19.68 15.42 -4.31
N VAL A 88 18.96 15.43 -5.45
CA VAL A 88 17.64 14.84 -5.61
C VAL A 88 17.69 13.62 -6.51
N HIS A 89 17.17 12.50 -6.02
CA HIS A 89 17.04 11.24 -6.74
C HIS A 89 15.56 10.94 -7.01
N PHE A 90 15.21 10.86 -8.28
CA PHE A 90 13.83 10.64 -8.72
C PHE A 90 13.57 9.21 -9.10
N TYR A 91 12.46 8.67 -8.59
CA TYR A 91 11.97 7.35 -8.94
C TYR A 91 10.46 7.41 -9.18
N THR A 92 9.95 6.55 -10.05
CA THR A 92 8.52 6.32 -10.14
C THR A 92 8.11 5.18 -9.21
N TYR A 93 6.87 5.19 -8.73
CA TYR A 93 6.32 4.07 -7.95
C TYR A 93 6.44 2.74 -8.73
N ALA A 94 6.18 2.77 -10.04
CA ALA A 94 6.31 1.59 -10.91
C ALA A 94 7.76 1.07 -10.98
N LYS A 95 8.76 1.97 -11.07
CA LYS A 95 10.17 1.58 -11.06
C LYS A 95 10.57 0.96 -9.71
N LEU A 96 10.08 1.55 -8.61
CA LEU A 96 10.34 1.02 -7.27
C LEU A 96 9.77 -0.40 -7.08
N MET A 97 8.58 -0.67 -7.65
CA MET A 97 7.96 -2.00 -7.64
C MET A 97 8.83 -3.07 -8.33
N CYS A 98 9.54 -2.68 -9.39
CA CYS A 98 10.42 -3.58 -10.13
C CYS A 98 11.82 -3.75 -9.48
N CYS A 99 12.13 -3.03 -8.40
CA CYS A 99 13.42 -3.12 -7.72
C CYS A 99 13.54 -4.43 -6.94
N THR A 100 14.72 -5.06 -7.06
CA THR A 100 15.12 -6.14 -6.17
C THR A 100 15.45 -5.60 -4.76
N GLN A 101 15.50 -6.47 -3.76
CA GLN A 101 15.89 -6.06 -2.40
C GLN A 101 17.27 -5.36 -2.40
N THR A 102 18.24 -5.88 -3.15
CA THR A 102 19.57 -5.27 -3.28
C THR A 102 19.51 -3.84 -3.83
N GLN A 103 18.65 -3.60 -4.81
CA GLN A 103 18.47 -2.25 -5.37
C GLN A 103 17.78 -1.30 -4.38
N LEU A 104 16.82 -1.80 -3.59
CA LEU A 104 16.23 -1.01 -2.49
C LEU A 104 17.27 -0.68 -1.42
N ASP A 105 18.15 -1.62 -1.08
CA ASP A 105 19.25 -1.40 -0.15
C ASP A 105 20.26 -0.36 -0.69
N GLU A 106 20.56 -0.38 -2.00
CA GLU A 106 21.39 0.65 -2.67
C GLU A 106 20.75 2.03 -2.61
N ILE A 107 19.43 2.13 -2.81
CA ILE A 107 18.70 3.39 -2.67
C ILE A 107 18.77 3.87 -1.21
N ALA A 108 18.54 3.00 -0.25
CA ALA A 108 18.60 3.32 1.17
C ALA A 108 20.03 3.70 1.64
N ALA A 109 21.07 3.10 1.02
CA ALA A 109 22.47 3.40 1.31
C ALA A 109 22.86 4.86 1.00
N GLN A 110 22.07 5.57 0.18
CA GLN A 110 22.24 7.02 -0.06
C GLN A 110 21.91 7.85 1.18
N LYS A 111 21.32 7.26 2.22
CA LYS A 111 20.93 7.89 3.50
C LYS A 111 20.10 9.17 3.28
N PRO A 112 18.93 9.06 2.65
CA PRO A 112 18.12 10.23 2.38
C PRO A 112 17.71 10.91 3.69
N ALA A 113 17.84 12.24 3.71
CA ALA A 113 17.30 13.03 4.81
C ALA A 113 15.79 13.25 4.67
N TYR A 114 15.32 13.27 3.42
CA TYR A 114 13.90 13.42 3.09
C TYR A 114 13.47 12.42 2.02
N ILE A 115 12.23 11.93 2.17
CA ILE A 115 11.52 11.18 1.14
C ILE A 115 10.24 11.95 0.83
N ILE A 116 10.05 12.31 -0.44
CA ILE A 116 8.85 13.00 -0.93
C ILE A 116 7.98 11.99 -1.67
N LEU A 117 6.72 11.88 -1.28
CA LEU A 117 5.70 11.06 -1.94
C LEU A 117 4.73 11.99 -2.67
N ASP A 118 4.91 12.14 -3.98
CA ASP A 118 3.99 12.92 -4.82
C ASP A 118 2.80 12.06 -5.23
N GLU A 119 1.58 12.60 -5.13
CA GLU A 119 0.31 11.91 -5.30
C GLU A 119 0.26 10.61 -4.45
N PHE A 120 0.55 10.74 -3.14
CA PHE A 120 0.75 9.61 -2.23
C PHE A 120 -0.50 8.70 -2.09
N HIS A 121 -1.69 9.17 -2.47
CA HIS A 121 -2.88 8.31 -2.53
C HIS A 121 -2.66 7.10 -3.45
N ARG A 122 -1.73 7.18 -4.41
CA ARG A 122 -1.34 6.06 -5.28
C ARG A 122 -0.37 5.07 -4.63
N ALA A 123 0.41 5.50 -3.68
CA ALA A 123 1.38 4.63 -3.00
C ALA A 123 0.76 3.43 -2.26
N GLY A 124 -0.57 3.44 -2.05
CA GLY A 124 -1.33 2.34 -1.42
C GLY A 124 -1.84 1.24 -2.37
N ALA A 125 -1.51 1.27 -3.69
CA ALA A 125 -1.88 0.19 -4.60
C ALA A 125 -1.28 -1.15 -4.15
N GLU A 126 -2.02 -2.26 -4.27
CA GLU A 126 -1.56 -3.59 -3.80
C GLU A 126 -0.14 -3.92 -4.27
N CYS A 127 0.24 -3.53 -5.49
CA CYS A 127 1.57 -3.79 -6.02
C CYS A 127 2.60 -2.70 -5.66
N TRP A 128 2.20 -1.41 -5.57
CA TRP A 128 3.13 -0.30 -5.32
C TRP A 128 3.38 -0.06 -3.83
N GLY A 129 2.40 -0.39 -2.98
CA GLY A 129 2.45 -0.15 -1.54
C GLY A 129 3.53 -0.95 -0.85
N GLU A 130 3.73 -2.21 -1.20
CA GLU A 130 4.72 -3.07 -0.57
C GLU A 130 6.14 -2.54 -0.74
N SER A 131 6.52 -2.16 -1.96
CA SER A 131 7.88 -1.63 -2.25
C SER A 131 8.10 -0.25 -1.64
N THR A 132 7.08 0.61 -1.63
CA THR A 132 7.15 1.91 -0.96
C THR A 132 7.35 1.74 0.55
N VAL A 133 6.54 0.89 1.19
CA VAL A 133 6.67 0.60 2.63
C VAL A 133 8.01 -0.07 2.95
N ALA A 134 8.52 -0.95 2.06
CA ALA A 134 9.84 -1.55 2.22
C ALA A 134 10.95 -0.49 2.21
N LEU A 135 10.94 0.45 1.26
CA LEU A 135 11.89 1.56 1.23
C LEU A 135 11.80 2.43 2.47
N LEU A 136 10.58 2.78 2.93
CA LEU A 136 10.40 3.58 4.13
C LEU A 136 10.96 2.89 5.39
N LYS A 137 10.82 1.56 5.49
CA LYS A 137 11.41 0.77 6.59
C LYS A 137 12.94 0.73 6.55
N LEU A 138 13.55 0.77 5.37
CA LEU A 138 15.01 0.82 5.20
C LEU A 138 15.57 2.22 5.50
N CYS A 139 14.74 3.26 5.50
CA CYS A 139 15.14 4.65 5.74
C CYS A 139 14.42 5.26 6.96
N PRO A 140 14.53 4.68 8.17
CA PRO A 140 13.72 5.10 9.33
C PRO A 140 14.04 6.53 9.82
N GLU A 141 15.24 7.03 9.52
CA GLU A 141 15.67 8.38 9.90
C GLU A 141 15.25 9.47 8.89
N ALA A 142 14.76 9.06 7.71
CA ALA A 142 14.33 10.00 6.67
C ALA A 142 12.99 10.64 7.07
N LYS A 143 12.90 11.96 6.95
CA LYS A 143 11.64 12.69 7.13
C LYS A 143 10.77 12.52 5.89
N LEU A 144 9.48 12.24 6.08
CA LEU A 144 8.53 11.94 5.02
C LEU A 144 7.63 13.15 4.74
N LEU A 145 7.61 13.63 3.49
CA LEU A 145 6.68 14.64 3.00
C LEU A 145 5.73 14.02 1.96
N GLY A 146 4.43 14.06 2.21
CA GLY A 146 3.40 13.64 1.26
C GLY A 146 2.69 14.81 0.62
N LEU A 147 2.49 14.76 -0.69
CA LEU A 147 1.71 15.71 -1.46
C LEU A 147 0.60 14.98 -2.22
N THR A 148 -0.63 15.47 -2.16
CA THR A 148 -1.74 14.89 -2.93
C THR A 148 -2.90 15.87 -3.09
N ALA A 149 -3.76 15.62 -4.06
CA ALA A 149 -5.03 16.31 -4.18
C ALA A 149 -6.16 15.65 -3.35
N THR A 150 -5.98 14.41 -2.94
CA THR A 150 -6.90 13.65 -2.10
C THR A 150 -6.12 12.63 -1.27
N ASN A 151 -6.51 12.46 -0.01
CA ASN A 151 -5.96 11.42 0.86
C ASN A 151 -6.67 10.07 0.71
N VAL A 152 -7.87 10.05 0.10
CA VAL A 152 -8.70 8.87 -0.03
C VAL A 152 -8.43 8.15 -1.35
N ARG A 153 -8.17 6.85 -1.27
CA ARG A 153 -8.08 5.96 -2.41
C ARG A 153 -9.43 5.30 -2.69
N TYR A 154 -10.13 5.81 -3.71
CA TYR A 154 -11.49 5.40 -4.06
C TYR A 154 -11.57 3.93 -4.57
N LEU A 155 -10.55 3.45 -5.28
CA LEU A 155 -10.55 2.11 -5.91
C LEU A 155 -10.46 0.96 -4.91
N ASP A 156 -9.99 1.19 -3.67
CA ASP A 156 -9.75 0.18 -2.65
C ASP A 156 -10.59 0.45 -1.39
N ASN A 157 -11.92 0.45 -1.50
CA ASN A 157 -12.83 0.66 -0.37
C ASN A 157 -12.63 1.98 0.41
N ASN A 158 -12.29 3.07 -0.26
CA ASN A 158 -12.06 4.39 0.34
C ASN A 158 -10.99 4.40 1.45
N ARG A 159 -9.86 3.72 1.24
CA ARG A 159 -8.73 3.73 2.18
C ARG A 159 -8.19 5.15 2.36
N ASP A 160 -7.96 5.55 3.60
CA ASP A 160 -7.30 6.83 3.91
C ASP A 160 -5.78 6.65 3.95
N MET A 161 -5.12 7.13 2.91
CA MET A 161 -3.67 7.02 2.77
C MET A 161 -2.90 7.99 3.68
N ALA A 162 -3.55 9.05 4.19
CA ALA A 162 -2.96 9.91 5.20
C ALA A 162 -2.89 9.20 6.56
N GLU A 163 -3.90 8.37 6.89
CA GLU A 163 -3.86 7.52 8.08
C GLU A 163 -2.76 6.46 7.95
N GLU A 164 -2.72 5.74 6.82
CA GLU A 164 -1.82 4.59 6.64
C GLU A 164 -0.33 4.96 6.54
N LEU A 165 0.02 6.03 5.82
CA LEU A 165 1.42 6.39 5.58
C LEU A 165 1.91 7.49 6.53
N PHE A 166 1.00 8.36 6.99
CA PHE A 166 1.36 9.56 7.74
C PHE A 166 0.78 9.59 9.15
N ASP A 167 0.14 8.50 9.65
CA ASP A 167 -0.53 8.42 10.96
C ASP A 167 -1.50 9.60 11.16
N SER A 168 -2.24 9.97 10.13
CA SER A 168 -3.13 11.14 10.08
C SER A 168 -2.42 12.48 10.33
N ARG A 169 -1.10 12.58 10.07
CA ARG A 169 -0.32 13.81 10.23
C ARG A 169 -0.47 14.71 9.01
N VAL A 170 -1.62 15.34 8.87
CA VAL A 170 -1.91 16.29 7.80
C VAL A 170 -1.56 17.70 8.27
N ALA A 171 -0.53 18.30 7.69
CA ALA A 171 -0.04 19.62 8.04
C ALA A 171 -0.90 20.73 7.44
N SER A 172 -1.51 20.49 6.30
CA SER A 172 -2.42 21.41 5.64
C SER A 172 -3.39 20.61 4.77
N ASP A 173 -4.68 20.92 4.92
CA ASP A 173 -5.79 20.36 4.15
C ASP A 173 -6.64 21.48 3.58
N MET A 174 -6.95 21.41 2.28
CA MET A 174 -7.74 22.40 1.58
C MET A 174 -8.56 21.74 0.49
N THR A 175 -9.87 21.93 0.49
CA THR A 175 -10.74 21.41 -0.56
C THR A 175 -10.70 22.28 -1.83
N LEU A 176 -11.21 21.75 -2.96
CA LEU A 176 -11.32 22.52 -4.20
C LEU A 176 -12.26 23.72 -4.00
N GLY A 177 -13.41 23.52 -3.34
CA GLY A 177 -14.33 24.58 -3.00
C GLY A 177 -13.70 25.68 -2.16
N GLU A 178 -12.90 25.31 -1.13
CA GLU A 178 -12.18 26.30 -0.34
C GLU A 178 -11.14 27.09 -1.14
N ALA A 179 -10.41 26.43 -2.03
CA ALA A 179 -9.42 27.11 -2.87
C ALA A 179 -10.06 28.16 -3.79
N ILE A 180 -11.27 27.89 -4.31
CA ILE A 180 -12.05 28.86 -5.10
C ILE A 180 -12.58 29.98 -4.19
N VAL A 181 -13.18 29.65 -3.04
CA VAL A 181 -13.70 30.64 -2.09
C VAL A 181 -12.64 31.65 -1.67
N ARG A 182 -11.41 31.19 -1.46
CA ARG A 182 -10.25 32.03 -1.06
C ARG A 182 -9.59 32.75 -2.24
N GLY A 183 -10.09 32.58 -3.47
CA GLY A 183 -9.47 33.17 -4.67
C GLY A 183 -8.06 32.64 -4.96
N ILE A 184 -7.67 31.49 -4.38
CA ILE A 184 -6.42 30.79 -4.70
C ILE A 184 -6.49 30.22 -6.11
N LEU A 185 -7.65 29.64 -6.46
CA LEU A 185 -8.00 29.21 -7.80
C LEU A 185 -9.05 30.15 -8.40
N PRO A 186 -9.02 30.38 -9.72
CA PRO A 186 -10.00 31.25 -10.37
C PRO A 186 -11.40 30.65 -10.28
N THR A 187 -12.40 31.53 -10.23
CA THR A 187 -13.81 31.13 -10.30
C THR A 187 -14.15 30.70 -11.72
N PRO A 188 -14.62 29.47 -11.98
CA PRO A 188 -14.90 28.99 -13.32
C PRO A 188 -16.23 29.54 -13.87
N ASN A 189 -16.32 29.64 -15.19
CA ASN A 189 -17.59 29.71 -15.91
C ASN A 189 -18.10 28.28 -16.11
N TYR A 190 -19.11 27.89 -15.35
CA TYR A 190 -19.62 26.52 -15.36
C TYR A 190 -20.92 26.41 -16.13
N VAL A 191 -20.93 25.51 -17.13
CA VAL A 191 -22.10 25.28 -18.01
C VAL A 191 -22.43 23.79 -17.98
N THR A 192 -23.67 23.45 -17.63
CA THR A 192 -24.18 22.08 -17.66
C THR A 192 -25.13 21.89 -18.83
N THR A 193 -24.95 20.83 -19.61
CA THR A 193 -25.87 20.45 -20.70
C THR A 193 -26.02 18.93 -20.76
N VAL A 194 -26.98 18.43 -21.52
CA VAL A 194 -27.27 16.98 -21.66
C VAL A 194 -27.04 16.52 -23.10
N TYR A 195 -26.42 15.34 -23.23
CA TYR A 195 -26.22 14.67 -24.51
C TYR A 195 -26.61 13.18 -24.40
N GLN A 196 -27.28 12.63 -25.44
CA GLN A 196 -27.72 11.23 -25.52
C GLN A 196 -28.67 10.72 -24.42
N TYR A 197 -29.67 11.54 -24.07
CA TYR A 197 -30.67 11.23 -23.04
C TYR A 197 -31.74 10.19 -23.43
N GLN A 198 -31.76 9.70 -24.69
CA GLN A 198 -32.84 8.84 -25.21
C GLN A 198 -32.91 7.49 -24.48
N LYS A 199 -31.75 6.92 -24.11
CA LYS A 199 -31.68 5.66 -23.35
C LYS A 199 -32.28 5.81 -21.95
N ASP A 200 -32.00 6.90 -21.30
CA ASP A 200 -32.55 7.20 -19.98
C ASP A 200 -34.08 7.44 -20.04
N LEU A 201 -34.54 8.18 -21.03
CA LEU A 201 -36.00 8.35 -21.24
C LEU A 201 -36.70 7.01 -21.43
N ALA A 202 -36.13 6.11 -22.25
CA ALA A 202 -36.69 4.77 -22.47
C ALA A 202 -36.70 3.93 -21.18
N ARG A 203 -35.64 4.03 -20.39
CA ARG A 203 -35.52 3.34 -19.10
C ARG A 203 -36.56 3.85 -18.09
N TYR A 204 -36.71 5.17 -17.97
CA TYR A 204 -37.70 5.76 -17.08
C TYR A 204 -39.15 5.53 -17.59
N GLN A 205 -39.39 5.44 -18.92
CA GLN A 205 -40.68 5.03 -19.47
C GLN A 205 -41.02 3.61 -19.00
N THR A 206 -40.09 2.66 -19.13
CA THR A 206 -40.29 1.29 -18.64
C THR A 206 -40.61 1.24 -17.14
N ARG A 207 -39.96 2.11 -16.35
CA ARG A 207 -40.26 2.22 -14.90
C ARG A 207 -41.68 2.73 -14.65
N VAL A 208 -42.12 3.73 -15.36
CA VAL A 208 -43.47 4.29 -15.23
C VAL A 208 -44.53 3.27 -15.70
N ASP A 209 -44.27 2.58 -16.80
CA ASP A 209 -45.17 1.57 -17.35
C ASP A 209 -45.38 0.37 -16.40
N ASN A 210 -44.37 0.03 -15.61
CA ASN A 210 -44.42 -1.02 -14.60
C ASN A 210 -45.06 -0.61 -13.25
N LEU A 211 -45.53 0.63 -13.11
CA LEU A 211 -46.26 1.03 -11.93
C LEU A 211 -47.68 0.47 -11.95
N HIS A 212 -48.12 -0.14 -10.85
CA HIS A 212 -49.41 -0.83 -10.74
C HIS A 212 -50.55 0.08 -10.22
N SER A 213 -50.21 1.23 -9.66
CA SER A 213 -51.20 2.22 -9.23
C SER A 213 -51.47 3.24 -10.33
N ALA A 214 -52.64 3.18 -10.93
CA ALA A 214 -53.04 4.05 -12.04
C ALA A 214 -52.86 5.57 -11.72
N GLY A 215 -53.13 5.98 -10.48
CA GLY A 215 -52.96 7.38 -10.08
C GLY A 215 -51.49 7.80 -9.98
N ILE A 216 -50.59 6.91 -9.47
CA ILE A 216 -49.15 7.15 -9.39
C ILE A 216 -48.54 7.11 -10.79
N GLN A 217 -48.96 6.16 -11.62
CA GLN A 217 -48.52 6.04 -13.00
C GLN A 217 -48.85 7.31 -13.82
N ASP A 218 -50.06 7.82 -13.69
CA ASP A 218 -50.52 9.04 -14.40
C ASP A 218 -49.70 10.28 -14.02
N VAL A 219 -49.38 10.44 -12.74
CA VAL A 219 -48.52 11.52 -12.26
C VAL A 219 -47.11 11.43 -12.81
N ASN A 220 -46.50 10.23 -12.73
CA ASN A 220 -45.13 10.00 -13.21
C ASN A 220 -45.04 10.10 -14.73
N GLN A 221 -46.07 9.67 -15.47
CA GLN A 221 -46.13 9.85 -16.92
C GLN A 221 -46.15 11.33 -17.29
N LYS A 222 -46.90 12.18 -16.56
CA LYS A 222 -46.88 13.63 -16.77
C LYS A 222 -45.51 14.26 -16.55
N TYR A 223 -44.79 13.84 -15.50
CA TYR A 223 -43.42 14.33 -15.28
C TYR A 223 -42.50 13.86 -16.41
N LEU A 224 -42.60 12.61 -16.84
CA LEU A 224 -41.77 12.07 -17.92
C LEU A 224 -42.04 12.74 -19.27
N ASP A 225 -43.30 13.02 -19.58
CA ASP A 225 -43.70 13.73 -20.81
C ASP A 225 -43.27 15.22 -20.77
N ALA A 226 -43.30 15.84 -19.60
CA ALA A 226 -42.78 17.19 -19.42
C ALA A 226 -41.27 17.25 -19.59
N LEU A 227 -40.55 16.24 -19.00
CA LEU A 227 -39.10 16.10 -19.14
C LEU A 227 -38.70 15.88 -20.60
N ARG A 228 -39.42 15.00 -21.33
CA ARG A 228 -39.18 14.76 -22.76
C ARG A 228 -39.31 16.05 -23.57
N ARG A 229 -40.38 16.82 -23.37
CA ARG A 229 -40.59 18.12 -24.07
C ARG A 229 -39.50 19.13 -23.73
N ALA A 230 -39.06 19.22 -22.46
CA ALA A 230 -38.00 20.12 -22.07
C ALA A 230 -36.66 19.77 -22.73
N LEU A 231 -36.34 18.46 -22.84
CA LEU A 231 -35.13 17.96 -23.52
C LEU A 231 -35.17 18.18 -25.04
N GLU A 232 -36.32 18.05 -25.66
CA GLU A 232 -36.53 18.33 -27.11
C GLU A 232 -36.39 19.82 -27.43
N GLN A 233 -36.65 20.69 -26.47
CA GLN A 233 -36.51 22.15 -26.60
C GLN A 233 -35.14 22.68 -26.22
N ALA A 234 -34.30 21.87 -25.57
CA ALA A 234 -32.94 22.24 -25.20
C ALA A 234 -32.05 22.50 -26.43
N ASP A 235 -31.12 23.43 -26.31
CA ASP A 235 -30.16 23.72 -27.36
C ASP A 235 -29.26 22.52 -27.62
N GLY A 236 -29.00 22.24 -28.91
CA GLY A 236 -27.98 21.24 -29.31
C GLY A 236 -26.57 21.68 -28.94
N LEU A 237 -25.65 20.74 -28.86
CA LEU A 237 -24.24 20.99 -28.44
C LEU A 237 -23.55 22.02 -29.35
N ASP A 238 -23.88 22.09 -30.65
CA ASP A 238 -23.34 23.08 -31.59
C ASP A 238 -23.64 24.51 -31.13
N LYS A 239 -24.88 24.78 -30.66
CA LYS A 239 -25.26 26.09 -30.15
C LYS A 239 -24.67 26.37 -28.77
N VAL A 240 -24.63 25.37 -27.90
CA VAL A 240 -23.99 25.49 -26.59
C VAL A 240 -22.53 25.84 -26.71
N PHE A 241 -21.78 25.17 -27.59
CA PHE A 241 -20.37 25.49 -27.84
C PHE A 241 -20.20 26.86 -28.49
N GLU A 242 -21.01 27.20 -29.49
CA GLU A 242 -20.99 28.52 -30.14
C GLU A 242 -21.19 29.67 -29.12
N HIS A 243 -22.13 29.50 -28.18
CA HIS A 243 -22.46 30.50 -27.18
C HIS A 243 -21.43 30.66 -26.08
N HIS A 244 -20.88 29.53 -25.58
CA HIS A 244 -20.05 29.54 -24.37
C HIS A 244 -18.56 29.51 -24.63
N ILE A 245 -18.08 29.00 -25.78
CA ILE A 245 -16.67 29.04 -26.15
C ILE A 245 -16.31 30.41 -26.71
N THR A 246 -15.95 31.32 -25.84
CA THR A 246 -15.60 32.70 -26.19
C THR A 246 -14.19 32.81 -26.77
N ASN A 247 -13.23 32.01 -26.29
CA ASN A 247 -11.90 31.93 -26.82
C ASN A 247 -11.83 30.93 -28.00
N LYS A 248 -12.08 31.42 -29.19
CA LYS A 248 -12.21 30.62 -30.41
C LYS A 248 -10.89 29.97 -30.89
N SER A 249 -9.75 30.47 -30.44
CA SER A 249 -8.41 29.88 -30.66
C SER A 249 -7.84 29.27 -29.37
N GLY A 250 -8.67 29.04 -28.35
CA GLY A 250 -8.27 28.51 -27.07
C GLY A 250 -7.87 27.02 -27.10
N LYS A 251 -7.26 26.61 -26.00
CA LYS A 251 -6.87 25.21 -25.73
C LYS A 251 -7.88 24.61 -24.75
N TYR A 252 -8.53 23.53 -25.13
CA TYR A 252 -9.52 22.83 -24.30
C TYR A 252 -9.13 21.36 -24.12
N ILE A 253 -9.27 20.85 -22.91
CA ILE A 253 -9.09 19.42 -22.62
C ILE A 253 -10.48 18.77 -22.63
N VAL A 254 -10.62 17.67 -23.37
CA VAL A 254 -11.88 16.94 -23.55
C VAL A 254 -11.73 15.56 -22.92
N PHE A 255 -12.48 15.29 -21.84
CA PHE A 255 -12.45 14.02 -21.13
C PHE A 255 -13.49 13.05 -21.69
N CYS A 256 -13.03 11.84 -22.08
CA CYS A 256 -13.86 10.77 -22.61
C CYS A 256 -13.81 9.52 -21.72
N ALA A 257 -14.82 8.65 -21.83
CA ALA A 257 -14.94 7.46 -20.99
C ALA A 257 -13.96 6.33 -21.38
N ASN A 258 -13.80 6.08 -22.69
CA ASN A 258 -12.94 5.06 -23.26
C ASN A 258 -12.61 5.42 -24.72
N LYS A 259 -11.82 4.60 -25.41
CA LYS A 259 -11.37 4.86 -26.79
C LYS A 259 -12.53 4.92 -27.78
N GLU A 260 -13.50 4.02 -27.69
CA GLU A 260 -14.67 4.00 -28.57
C GLU A 260 -15.50 5.30 -28.44
N HIS A 261 -15.73 5.70 -27.20
CA HIS A 261 -16.43 6.97 -26.91
C HIS A 261 -15.62 8.20 -27.38
N MET A 262 -14.30 8.15 -27.24
CA MET A 262 -13.44 9.24 -27.74
C MET A 262 -13.53 9.35 -29.27
N ASP A 263 -13.47 8.23 -29.98
CA ASP A 263 -13.58 8.20 -31.44
C ASP A 263 -14.96 8.70 -31.92
N GLU A 264 -16.03 8.33 -31.19
CA GLU A 264 -17.39 8.83 -31.42
C GLU A 264 -17.43 10.36 -31.26
N MET A 265 -16.92 10.89 -30.14
CA MET A 265 -16.92 12.35 -29.90
C MET A 265 -16.08 13.11 -30.92
N ILE A 266 -14.92 12.57 -31.33
CA ILE A 266 -14.08 13.15 -32.38
C ILE A 266 -14.81 13.20 -33.71
N SER A 267 -15.61 12.19 -34.03
CA SER A 267 -16.39 12.18 -35.29
C SER A 267 -17.40 13.33 -35.40
N HIS A 268 -17.88 13.83 -34.28
CA HIS A 268 -18.82 14.95 -34.20
C HIS A 268 -18.15 16.34 -34.16
N VAL A 269 -16.83 16.42 -34.02
CA VAL A 269 -16.11 17.72 -33.94
C VAL A 269 -16.42 18.64 -35.11
N PRO A 270 -16.46 18.19 -36.38
CA PRO A 270 -16.80 19.07 -37.51
C PRO A 270 -18.19 19.64 -37.45
N GLU A 271 -19.16 18.94 -36.83
CA GLU A 271 -20.54 19.40 -36.65
C GLU A 271 -20.66 20.39 -35.49
N TRP A 272 -20.16 20.01 -34.34
CA TRP A 272 -20.36 20.74 -33.08
C TRP A 272 -19.56 22.03 -32.99
N PHE A 273 -18.34 22.08 -33.57
CA PHE A 273 -17.47 23.24 -33.43
C PHE A 273 -17.38 24.12 -34.69
N ALA A 274 -18.07 23.78 -35.78
CA ALA A 274 -18.02 24.53 -37.03
C ALA A 274 -18.35 26.04 -36.87
N LYS A 275 -19.25 26.36 -35.96
CA LYS A 275 -19.67 27.77 -35.68
C LYS A 275 -18.75 28.47 -34.67
N VAL A 276 -17.97 27.70 -33.91
CA VAL A 276 -16.98 28.24 -32.98
C VAL A 276 -15.71 28.65 -33.76
N ASN A 277 -15.12 27.71 -34.51
CA ASN A 277 -13.98 27.96 -35.38
C ASN A 277 -14.05 27.01 -36.57
N ALA A 278 -13.84 27.53 -37.79
CA ALA A 278 -13.83 26.72 -38.99
C ALA A 278 -12.66 25.72 -39.04
N GLU A 279 -11.59 26.00 -38.32
CA GLU A 279 -10.41 25.14 -38.22
C GLU A 279 -10.24 24.66 -36.79
N VAL A 280 -10.35 23.36 -36.59
CA VAL A 280 -10.17 22.68 -35.30
C VAL A 280 -8.98 21.74 -35.38
N ALA A 281 -8.05 21.89 -34.46
CA ALA A 281 -6.95 20.96 -34.27
C ALA A 281 -7.34 19.94 -33.18
N VAL A 282 -7.32 18.66 -33.52
CA VAL A 282 -7.62 17.55 -32.63
C VAL A 282 -6.35 16.82 -32.27
N TYR A 283 -6.15 16.59 -30.98
CA TYR A 283 -5.05 15.84 -30.39
C TYR A 283 -5.62 14.74 -29.53
N GLU A 284 -4.98 13.57 -29.52
CA GLU A 284 -5.44 12.40 -28.76
C GLU A 284 -4.36 11.97 -27.75
N ALA A 285 -4.77 11.71 -26.50
CA ALA A 285 -3.88 11.30 -25.43
C ALA A 285 -4.52 10.22 -24.56
N TYR A 286 -4.00 8.98 -24.60
CA TYR A 286 -4.45 7.88 -23.75
C TYR A 286 -3.31 6.90 -23.44
N SER A 287 -3.43 6.13 -22.35
CA SER A 287 -2.33 5.40 -21.71
C SER A 287 -1.62 4.38 -22.61
N ASP A 288 -2.32 3.79 -23.59
CA ASP A 288 -1.79 2.70 -24.42
C ASP A 288 -1.28 3.15 -25.78
N ASP A 289 -1.27 4.47 -26.03
CA ASP A 289 -0.78 5.02 -27.30
C ASP A 289 0.66 5.54 -27.20
N PRO A 290 1.61 4.98 -27.97
CA PRO A 290 2.99 5.48 -28.05
C PRO A 290 3.09 6.93 -28.55
N GLY A 291 2.08 7.43 -29.26
CA GLY A 291 2.01 8.79 -29.80
C GLY A 291 1.61 9.85 -28.79
N THR A 292 1.13 9.46 -27.62
CA THR A 292 0.56 10.35 -26.61
C THR A 292 1.51 11.48 -26.20
N ASP A 293 2.77 11.19 -25.92
CA ASP A 293 3.75 12.20 -25.49
C ASP A 293 3.94 13.26 -26.58
N LYS A 294 3.97 12.84 -27.84
CA LYS A 294 4.11 13.73 -29.00
C LYS A 294 2.85 14.57 -29.19
N ALA A 295 1.67 13.96 -29.19
CA ALA A 295 0.39 14.67 -29.35
C ALA A 295 0.22 15.73 -28.24
N PHE A 296 0.65 15.41 -27.05
CA PHE A 296 0.61 16.34 -25.93
C PHE A 296 1.62 17.49 -26.06
N ALA A 297 2.84 17.21 -26.53
CA ALA A 297 3.85 18.24 -26.83
C ALA A 297 3.38 19.17 -27.96
N ASP A 298 2.82 18.60 -29.03
CA ASP A 298 2.29 19.33 -30.17
C ASP A 298 1.11 20.22 -29.74
N PHE A 299 0.19 19.71 -28.89
CA PHE A 299 -0.91 20.49 -28.32
C PHE A 299 -0.42 21.68 -27.48
N LYS A 300 0.60 21.46 -26.65
CA LYS A 300 1.20 22.55 -25.85
C LYS A 300 1.83 23.61 -26.73
N ALA A 301 2.54 23.19 -27.78
CA ALA A 301 3.30 24.07 -28.66
C ALA A 301 2.44 24.78 -29.72
N ASP A 302 1.19 24.33 -29.93
CA ASP A 302 0.30 24.94 -30.94
C ASP A 302 -0.17 26.33 -30.54
N GLU A 303 0.37 27.35 -31.14
CA GLU A 303 -0.03 28.75 -30.98
C GLU A 303 -0.81 29.30 -32.21
N SER A 304 -1.34 28.41 -33.04
CA SER A 304 -2.14 28.79 -34.22
C SER A 304 -3.50 29.38 -33.81
N ASP A 305 -4.16 30.05 -34.78
CA ASP A 305 -5.52 30.61 -34.57
C ASP A 305 -6.64 29.54 -34.58
N ARG A 306 -6.30 28.29 -34.74
CA ARG A 306 -7.27 27.17 -34.69
C ARG A 306 -7.79 26.95 -33.27
N LEU A 307 -9.00 26.40 -33.13
CA LEU A 307 -9.45 25.84 -31.87
C LEU A 307 -8.69 24.53 -31.58
N LYS A 308 -8.10 24.38 -30.41
CA LYS A 308 -7.30 23.20 -30.05
C LYS A 308 -8.07 22.35 -29.03
N LEU A 309 -8.34 21.10 -29.40
CA LEU A 309 -9.03 20.12 -28.56
C LEU A 309 -8.11 18.95 -28.27
N LEU A 310 -7.78 18.72 -27.00
CA LEU A 310 -7.04 17.55 -26.55
C LEU A 310 -8.02 16.53 -25.95
N PHE A 311 -8.33 15.50 -26.70
CA PHE A 311 -9.14 14.38 -26.22
C PHE A 311 -8.30 13.44 -25.40
N CYS A 312 -8.78 13.07 -24.21
CA CYS A 312 -8.06 12.23 -23.27
C CYS A 312 -8.95 11.23 -22.52
N ILE A 313 -8.33 10.10 -22.15
CA ILE A 313 -8.91 9.04 -21.33
C ILE A 313 -7.97 8.83 -20.15
N ASP A 314 -8.45 8.97 -18.92
CA ASP A 314 -7.77 8.69 -17.64
C ASP A 314 -6.35 9.27 -17.43
N MET A 315 -5.58 9.48 -18.49
CA MET A 315 -4.17 9.90 -18.43
C MET A 315 -3.95 11.26 -17.77
N LEU A 316 -4.87 12.20 -18.00
CA LEU A 316 -4.79 13.54 -17.44
C LEU A 316 -5.51 13.70 -16.10
N ASN A 317 -6.01 12.61 -15.52
CA ASN A 317 -6.58 12.67 -14.18
C ASN A 317 -5.52 13.01 -13.12
N GLU A 318 -4.22 12.88 -13.42
CA GLU A 318 -3.15 13.03 -12.44
C GLU A 318 -1.92 13.76 -12.97
N GLY A 319 -1.42 14.70 -12.18
CA GLY A 319 -0.07 15.27 -12.21
C GLY A 319 0.35 16.06 -13.45
N VAL A 320 -0.36 16.01 -14.55
CA VAL A 320 0.01 16.71 -15.78
C VAL A 320 -0.56 18.12 -15.76
N HIS A 321 0.28 19.13 -15.70
CA HIS A 321 -0.11 20.54 -15.79
C HIS A 321 0.06 21.05 -17.23
N VAL A 322 -0.99 21.71 -17.74
CA VAL A 322 -0.98 22.41 -19.02
C VAL A 322 -1.28 23.87 -18.76
N GLU A 323 -0.33 24.73 -19.08
CA GLU A 323 -0.52 26.18 -18.99
C GLU A 323 -1.37 26.70 -20.14
N GLY A 324 -2.12 27.78 -19.90
CA GLY A 324 -2.90 28.45 -20.93
C GLY A 324 -4.15 27.68 -21.39
N ILE A 325 -4.69 26.78 -20.56
CA ILE A 325 -5.94 26.08 -20.84
C ILE A 325 -7.10 27.05 -20.67
N SER A 326 -7.92 27.19 -21.74
CA SER A 326 -9.12 28.03 -21.74
C SER A 326 -10.32 27.36 -21.06
N GLY A 327 -10.30 26.03 -20.95
CA GLY A 327 -11.35 25.27 -20.27
C GLY A 327 -11.24 23.77 -20.43
N VAL A 328 -12.23 23.08 -19.81
CA VAL A 328 -12.40 21.63 -19.92
C VAL A 328 -13.80 21.30 -20.40
N ILE A 329 -13.93 20.23 -21.19
CA ILE A 329 -15.18 19.67 -21.67
C ILE A 329 -15.26 18.24 -21.13
N LEU A 330 -16.28 17.95 -20.33
CA LEU A 330 -16.48 16.66 -19.67
C LEU A 330 -17.56 15.88 -20.41
N PHE A 331 -17.19 14.95 -21.29
CA PHE A 331 -18.12 14.00 -21.92
C PHE A 331 -18.27 12.70 -21.14
N ARG A 332 -17.61 12.59 -20.00
CA ARG A 332 -17.56 11.37 -19.20
C ARG A 332 -18.61 11.38 -18.10
N PRO A 333 -19.42 10.30 -17.96
CA PRO A 333 -20.22 10.09 -16.77
C PRO A 333 -19.28 9.81 -15.59
N THR A 334 -18.87 10.83 -14.86
CA THR A 334 -17.92 10.71 -13.76
C THR A 334 -18.66 10.28 -12.50
N ILE A 335 -18.58 8.99 -12.16
CA ILE A 335 -19.20 8.44 -10.96
C ILE A 335 -18.42 8.84 -9.70
N SER A 336 -17.11 9.12 -9.84
CA SER A 336 -16.24 9.48 -8.71
C SER A 336 -16.13 10.98 -8.54
N PRO A 337 -16.59 11.55 -7.39
CA PRO A 337 -16.39 12.97 -7.07
C PRO A 337 -14.93 13.41 -7.08
N ILE A 338 -14.02 12.50 -6.77
CA ILE A 338 -12.57 12.76 -6.74
C ILE A 338 -12.03 12.98 -8.15
N ILE A 339 -12.34 12.05 -9.08
CA ILE A 339 -11.90 12.15 -10.48
C ILE A 339 -12.50 13.43 -11.11
N TYR A 340 -13.75 13.71 -10.85
CA TYR A 340 -14.43 14.92 -11.30
C TYR A 340 -13.69 16.20 -10.86
N LYS A 341 -13.33 16.32 -9.58
CA LYS A 341 -12.57 17.45 -9.07
C LYS A 341 -11.15 17.55 -9.66
N GLN A 342 -10.51 16.42 -9.92
CA GLN A 342 -9.21 16.39 -10.59
C GLN A 342 -9.31 16.88 -12.02
N GLN A 343 -10.35 16.49 -12.76
CA GLN A 343 -10.58 16.93 -14.14
C GLN A 343 -10.87 18.43 -14.22
N ILE A 344 -11.76 18.96 -13.37
CA ILE A 344 -12.03 20.40 -13.26
C ILE A 344 -10.76 21.16 -12.87
N GLY A 345 -10.02 20.65 -11.90
CA GLY A 345 -8.78 21.26 -11.44
C GLY A 345 -7.70 21.44 -12.52
N ARG A 346 -7.85 20.76 -13.69
CA ARG A 346 -6.93 20.98 -14.82
C ARG A 346 -7.11 22.34 -15.50
N ALA A 347 -8.31 22.90 -15.44
CA ALA A 347 -8.57 24.23 -15.95
C ALA A 347 -8.25 25.34 -14.93
N LEU A 348 -8.07 24.98 -13.65
CA LEU A 348 -7.90 25.93 -12.57
C LEU A 348 -6.41 25.99 -12.15
N THR A 349 -5.79 27.15 -12.27
CA THR A 349 -4.38 27.36 -11.90
C THR A 349 -4.25 28.55 -10.96
N ALA A 350 -3.52 28.37 -9.86
CA ALA A 350 -3.26 29.44 -8.91
C ALA A 350 -2.47 30.58 -9.57
N GLY A 351 -2.97 31.80 -9.41
CA GLY A 351 -2.40 33.01 -10.00
C GLY A 351 -3.00 33.39 -11.35
N ASP A 352 -3.83 32.54 -11.98
CA ASP A 352 -4.58 32.93 -13.16
C ASP A 352 -5.74 33.86 -12.78
N THR A 353 -5.96 34.89 -13.60
CA THR A 353 -7.07 35.86 -13.43
C THR A 353 -8.23 35.57 -14.37
N ALA A 354 -8.02 34.79 -15.41
CA ALA A 354 -9.07 34.44 -16.37
C ALA A 354 -9.96 33.33 -15.81
N ALA A 355 -11.28 33.50 -15.90
CA ALA A 355 -12.25 32.48 -15.54
C ALA A 355 -12.26 31.37 -16.61
N PRO A 356 -11.78 30.16 -16.33
CA PRO A 356 -11.79 29.07 -17.31
C PRO A 356 -13.23 28.57 -17.52
N LEU A 357 -13.51 28.06 -18.72
CA LEU A 357 -14.78 27.43 -19.03
C LEU A 357 -14.78 25.96 -18.62
N ILE A 358 -15.80 25.56 -17.88
CA ILE A 358 -16.11 24.15 -17.60
C ILE A 358 -17.43 23.83 -18.30
N LEU A 359 -17.34 22.97 -19.32
CA LEU A 359 -18.50 22.43 -20.00
C LEU A 359 -18.75 21.01 -19.52
N ASP A 360 -19.77 20.84 -18.68
CA ASP A 360 -20.16 19.53 -18.13
C ASP A 360 -21.29 18.95 -18.98
N VAL A 361 -20.91 18.12 -19.96
CA VAL A 361 -21.84 17.49 -20.89
C VAL A 361 -22.23 16.13 -20.33
N VAL A 362 -23.34 16.11 -19.59
CA VAL A 362 -23.82 14.88 -18.97
C VAL A 362 -24.56 14.00 -19.98
N ASN A 363 -24.30 12.70 -19.93
CA ASN A 363 -24.94 11.71 -20.81
C ASN A 363 -25.98 10.83 -20.07
N ASN A 364 -26.33 11.21 -18.83
CA ASN A 364 -27.39 10.56 -18.04
C ASN A 364 -28.00 11.56 -17.07
N PHE A 365 -29.24 11.29 -16.64
CA PHE A 365 -29.94 12.17 -15.72
C PHE A 365 -29.33 12.23 -14.32
N GLU A 366 -28.65 11.17 -13.89
CA GLU A 366 -28.00 11.12 -12.58
C GLU A 366 -26.79 12.08 -12.52
N GLY A 367 -26.12 12.31 -13.65
CA GLY A 367 -25.02 13.27 -13.78
C GLY A 367 -25.42 14.74 -13.60
N LEU A 368 -26.71 15.07 -13.76
CA LEU A 368 -27.21 16.44 -13.56
C LEU A 368 -26.99 17.00 -12.14
N CYS A 369 -26.78 16.11 -11.15
CA CYS A 369 -26.56 16.50 -9.75
C CYS A 369 -25.08 16.59 -9.35
N SER A 370 -24.13 16.36 -10.25
CA SER A 370 -22.68 16.26 -9.93
C SER A 370 -22.09 17.57 -9.37
N ILE A 371 -22.57 18.72 -9.80
CA ILE A 371 -22.08 20.03 -9.36
C ILE A 371 -22.45 20.38 -7.91
N ALA A 372 -23.52 19.80 -7.37
CA ALA A 372 -23.97 20.09 -6.00
C ALA A 372 -22.85 19.80 -4.97
N GLY A 373 -22.01 18.82 -5.21
CA GLY A 373 -20.90 18.51 -4.34
C GLY A 373 -19.87 19.62 -4.21
N LEU A 374 -19.52 20.30 -5.31
CA LEU A 374 -18.57 21.42 -5.29
C LEU A 374 -19.20 22.67 -4.64
N GLN A 375 -20.48 22.96 -4.94
CA GLN A 375 -21.17 24.07 -4.32
C GLN A 375 -21.32 23.89 -2.80
N ASN A 376 -21.59 22.67 -2.34
CA ASN A 376 -21.62 22.35 -0.91
C ASN A 376 -20.27 22.57 -0.24
N GLU A 377 -19.16 22.15 -0.86
CA GLU A 377 -17.81 22.42 -0.33
C GLU A 377 -17.52 23.92 -0.20
N MET A 378 -17.98 24.71 -1.17
CA MET A 378 -17.84 26.17 -1.09
C MET A 378 -18.64 26.75 0.08
N GLN A 379 -19.89 26.33 0.26
CA GLN A 379 -20.71 26.75 1.39
C GLN A 379 -20.11 26.38 2.73
N GLU A 380 -19.62 25.14 2.86
CA GLU A 380 -18.91 24.67 4.05
C GLU A 380 -17.64 25.49 4.32
N ALA A 381 -16.87 25.81 3.28
CA ALA A 381 -15.67 26.64 3.40
C ALA A 381 -16.03 28.07 3.84
N VAL A 382 -17.05 28.70 3.27
CA VAL A 382 -17.55 30.01 3.69
C VAL A 382 -17.99 30.01 5.15
N TYR A 383 -18.76 28.98 5.55
CA TYR A 383 -19.20 28.83 6.95
C TYR A 383 -18.00 28.69 7.89
N ARG A 384 -17.02 27.82 7.56
CA ARG A 384 -15.83 27.58 8.37
C ARG A 384 -14.95 28.83 8.51
N LEU A 385 -14.69 29.54 7.41
CA LEU A 385 -13.90 30.78 7.43
C LEU A 385 -14.57 31.86 8.30
N ASN A 386 -15.87 32.04 8.18
CA ASN A 386 -16.62 32.98 9.02
C ASN A 386 -16.58 32.58 10.51
N ALA A 387 -16.78 31.28 10.81
CA ALA A 387 -16.73 30.78 12.18
C ALA A 387 -15.35 30.94 12.84
N ASN A 388 -14.29 30.89 12.06
CA ASN A 388 -12.91 31.10 12.52
C ASN A 388 -12.48 32.57 12.56
N GLY A 389 -13.35 33.51 12.20
CA GLY A 389 -13.01 34.95 12.14
C GLY A 389 -12.11 35.29 10.94
N GLU A 390 -12.08 34.48 9.92
CA GLU A 390 -11.27 34.62 8.70
C GLU A 390 -12.12 35.03 7.49
N GLY A 391 -13.25 35.69 7.71
CA GLY A 391 -14.17 36.13 6.66
C GLY A 391 -13.56 37.09 5.64
N ASP A 392 -12.51 37.80 6.02
CA ASP A 392 -11.68 38.64 5.14
C ASP A 392 -10.96 37.88 4.01
N LYS A 393 -10.81 36.55 4.15
CA LYS A 393 -10.23 35.67 3.14
C LYS A 393 -11.22 35.17 2.10
N ILE A 394 -12.52 35.49 2.24
CA ILE A 394 -13.54 35.08 1.31
C ILE A 394 -13.55 36.06 0.12
N VAL A 395 -13.14 35.56 -1.04
CA VAL A 395 -13.14 36.31 -2.32
C VAL A 395 -14.42 36.02 -3.12
N THR A 396 -14.83 34.75 -3.12
CA THR A 396 -16.03 34.30 -3.86
C THR A 396 -16.84 33.37 -2.98
N GLU A 397 -18.11 33.73 -2.70
CA GLU A 397 -18.99 32.86 -1.90
C GLU A 397 -19.63 31.75 -2.74
N ARG A 398 -19.89 32.03 -4.02
CA ARG A 398 -20.49 31.08 -4.98
C ARG A 398 -20.11 31.49 -6.39
N PHE A 399 -20.20 30.57 -7.34
CA PHE A 399 -20.13 30.88 -8.76
C PHE A 399 -21.48 30.57 -9.45
N GLU A 400 -21.73 31.23 -10.56
CA GLU A 400 -22.92 30.99 -11.35
C GLU A 400 -22.76 29.72 -12.17
N VAL A 401 -23.80 28.90 -12.19
CA VAL A 401 -23.94 27.73 -13.04
C VAL A 401 -24.95 28.07 -14.09
N VAL A 402 -24.50 28.09 -15.34
CA VAL A 402 -25.43 28.23 -16.45
C VAL A 402 -25.99 26.85 -16.77
N GLU A 403 -27.19 26.60 -16.28
CA GLU A 403 -27.89 25.33 -16.54
C GLU A 403 -28.71 25.45 -17.82
N GLN A 404 -28.20 24.92 -18.93
CA GLN A 404 -28.94 24.80 -20.19
C GLN A 404 -30.14 23.84 -20.08
N VAL A 405 -30.17 23.06 -19.01
CA VAL A 405 -31.15 22.00 -18.75
C VAL A 405 -31.78 22.11 -17.36
N HIS A 406 -31.86 23.33 -16.81
CA HIS A 406 -32.41 23.56 -15.47
C HIS A 406 -33.80 22.93 -15.30
N ASP A 407 -34.71 23.18 -16.25
CA ASP A 407 -36.07 22.64 -16.21
C ASP A 407 -36.06 21.10 -16.30
N CYS A 408 -35.11 20.53 -17.07
CA CYS A 408 -34.96 19.09 -17.16
C CYS A 408 -34.51 18.51 -15.82
N ARG A 409 -33.58 19.15 -15.11
CA ARG A 409 -33.12 18.71 -13.80
C ARG A 409 -34.25 18.74 -12.76
N VAL A 410 -34.96 19.83 -12.67
CA VAL A 410 -36.08 19.96 -11.75
C VAL A 410 -37.16 18.91 -12.01
N LEU A 411 -37.53 18.69 -13.28
CA LEU A 411 -38.51 17.70 -13.66
C LEU A 411 -38.01 16.27 -13.37
N PHE A 412 -36.71 16.01 -13.57
CA PHE A 412 -36.12 14.74 -13.26
C PHE A 412 -36.08 14.48 -11.74
N GLU A 413 -35.70 15.46 -10.92
CA GLU A 413 -35.75 15.37 -9.46
C GLU A 413 -37.17 15.09 -8.95
N GLN A 414 -38.19 15.74 -9.52
CA GLN A 414 -39.58 15.48 -9.20
C GLN A 414 -40.02 14.08 -9.57
N LEU A 415 -39.66 13.61 -10.76
CA LEU A 415 -39.94 12.26 -11.23
C LEU A 415 -39.25 11.22 -10.30
N GLN A 416 -37.98 11.44 -9.99
CA GLN A 416 -37.20 10.56 -9.12
C GLN A 416 -37.76 10.51 -7.69
N ALA A 417 -38.11 11.67 -7.11
CA ALA A 417 -38.71 11.74 -5.78
C ALA A 417 -40.07 11.01 -5.73
N SER A 418 -40.89 11.18 -6.78
CA SER A 418 -42.17 10.49 -6.90
C SER A 418 -42.03 8.98 -7.04
N LEU A 419 -41.01 8.50 -7.78
CA LEU A 419 -40.72 7.10 -7.97
C LEU A 419 -40.02 6.47 -6.74
N SER A 420 -39.17 7.20 -6.01
CA SER A 420 -38.31 6.67 -4.95
C SER A 420 -39.03 6.32 -3.66
N SER A 421 -40.23 6.83 -3.42
CA SER A 421 -40.95 6.67 -2.17
C SER A 421 -41.89 5.45 -2.11
N SER A 422 -42.07 4.69 -3.19
CA SER A 422 -43.08 3.65 -3.27
C SER A 422 -42.46 2.22 -3.38
N TRP A 423 -43.16 1.24 -2.79
CA TRP A 423 -42.89 -0.20 -2.98
C TRP A 423 -42.85 -0.56 -4.47
N ASP A 424 -43.69 0.06 -5.28
CA ASP A 424 -43.81 -0.12 -6.73
C ASP A 424 -42.53 0.24 -7.48
N HIS A 425 -41.77 1.22 -6.99
CA HIS A 425 -40.50 1.61 -7.57
C HIS A 425 -39.46 0.50 -7.46
N TYR A 426 -39.28 -0.07 -6.27
CA TYR A 426 -38.39 -1.20 -6.07
C TYR A 426 -38.85 -2.44 -6.85
N PHE A 427 -40.16 -2.66 -6.94
CA PHE A 427 -40.72 -3.77 -7.72
C PHE A 427 -40.44 -3.58 -9.22
N SER A 428 -40.58 -2.37 -9.75
CA SER A 428 -40.21 -2.05 -11.14
C SER A 428 -38.75 -2.35 -11.43
N GLU A 429 -37.84 -1.93 -10.57
CA GLU A 429 -36.41 -2.23 -10.72
C GLU A 429 -36.12 -3.74 -10.60
N ALA A 430 -36.81 -4.45 -9.72
CA ALA A 430 -36.72 -5.89 -9.62
C ALA A 430 -37.19 -6.60 -10.90
N SER A 431 -38.26 -6.07 -11.52
CA SER A 431 -38.81 -6.59 -12.78
C SER A 431 -37.84 -6.38 -13.96
N ILE A 432 -37.21 -5.20 -14.03
CA ILE A 432 -36.18 -4.88 -15.04
C ILE A 432 -34.98 -5.85 -14.86
N TYR A 433 -34.50 -5.99 -13.62
CA TYR A 433 -33.40 -6.91 -13.35
C TYR A 433 -33.72 -8.36 -13.74
N TYR A 434 -34.94 -8.81 -13.41
CA TYR A 434 -35.40 -10.15 -13.80
C TYR A 434 -35.46 -10.32 -15.32
N ALA A 435 -35.95 -9.33 -16.07
CA ALA A 435 -36.00 -9.37 -17.52
C ALA A 435 -34.60 -9.45 -18.16
N GLU A 436 -33.61 -8.82 -17.55
CA GLU A 436 -32.21 -8.83 -18.03
C GLU A 436 -31.45 -10.12 -17.64
N HIS A 437 -31.74 -10.71 -16.47
CA HIS A 437 -30.90 -11.76 -15.89
C HIS A 437 -31.63 -13.11 -15.74
N GLY A 438 -32.96 -13.15 -15.88
CA GLY A 438 -33.77 -14.34 -15.75
C GLY A 438 -34.01 -14.83 -14.33
N ASP A 439 -33.46 -14.17 -13.32
CA ASP A 439 -33.67 -14.46 -11.90
C ASP A 439 -33.52 -13.21 -11.02
N LEU A 440 -33.94 -13.32 -9.73
CA LEU A 440 -33.72 -12.28 -8.71
C LEU A 440 -32.56 -12.64 -7.77
N ASN A 441 -31.50 -13.25 -8.30
CA ASN A 441 -30.30 -13.61 -7.61
C ASN A 441 -29.39 -12.40 -7.34
N ILE A 442 -29.95 -11.37 -6.72
CA ILE A 442 -29.31 -10.06 -6.48
C ILE A 442 -28.49 -10.09 -5.19
N PRO A 443 -27.19 -9.74 -5.19
CA PRO A 443 -26.40 -9.59 -3.96
C PRO A 443 -27.02 -8.58 -2.99
N LYS A 444 -26.95 -8.82 -1.68
CA LYS A 444 -27.54 -7.93 -0.67
C LYS A 444 -27.09 -6.47 -0.82
N ARG A 445 -25.85 -6.24 -1.21
CA ARG A 445 -25.27 -4.90 -1.40
C ARG A 445 -25.45 -4.35 -2.83
N TYR A 446 -26.21 -5.03 -3.67
CA TYR A 446 -26.43 -4.55 -5.02
C TYR A 446 -27.30 -3.29 -5.00
N THR A 447 -26.77 -2.28 -5.68
CA THR A 447 -27.45 -1.01 -5.94
C THR A 447 -27.70 -0.91 -7.43
N THR A 448 -28.88 -0.50 -7.84
CA THR A 448 -29.16 -0.26 -9.25
C THR A 448 -28.33 0.94 -9.74
N PRO A 449 -28.17 1.13 -11.07
CA PRO A 449 -27.54 2.35 -11.61
C PRO A 449 -28.22 3.65 -11.14
N ALA A 450 -29.49 3.58 -10.73
CA ALA A 450 -30.26 4.67 -10.14
C ALA A 450 -30.00 4.89 -8.64
N GLY A 451 -29.03 4.19 -8.04
CA GLY A 451 -28.70 4.35 -6.62
C GLY A 451 -29.61 3.60 -5.65
N LEU A 452 -30.55 2.76 -6.13
CA LEU A 452 -31.48 2.03 -5.26
C LEU A 452 -30.86 0.77 -4.71
N SER A 453 -30.92 0.59 -3.41
CA SER A 453 -30.45 -0.61 -2.72
C SER A 453 -31.40 -1.82 -2.94
N LEU A 454 -31.49 -2.32 -4.17
CA LEU A 454 -32.42 -3.35 -4.59
C LEU A 454 -32.19 -4.67 -3.85
N GLY A 455 -30.92 -5.05 -3.61
CA GLY A 455 -30.58 -6.26 -2.88
C GLY A 455 -31.03 -6.24 -1.42
N GLU A 456 -30.92 -5.07 -0.75
CA GLU A 456 -31.41 -4.88 0.62
C GLU A 456 -32.94 -4.90 0.67
N TRP A 457 -33.59 -4.25 -0.30
CA TRP A 457 -35.06 -4.22 -0.39
C TRP A 457 -35.63 -5.64 -0.56
N LEU A 458 -35.12 -6.46 -1.50
CA LEU A 458 -35.54 -7.85 -1.65
C LEU A 458 -35.30 -8.69 -0.38
N THR A 459 -34.18 -8.43 0.30
CA THR A 459 -33.90 -9.07 1.61
C THR A 459 -34.94 -8.67 2.64
N THR A 460 -35.35 -7.39 2.63
CA THR A 460 -36.39 -6.87 3.52
C THR A 460 -37.74 -7.52 3.23
N GLN A 461 -38.15 -7.67 1.94
CA GLN A 461 -39.42 -8.34 1.58
C GLN A 461 -39.42 -9.80 2.09
N ARG A 462 -38.31 -10.55 1.95
CA ARG A 462 -38.17 -11.91 2.48
C ARG A 462 -38.36 -11.95 4.00
N ARG A 463 -37.75 -10.99 4.71
CA ARG A 463 -37.84 -10.91 6.19
C ARG A 463 -39.22 -10.52 6.69
N VAL A 464 -39.91 -9.60 5.96
CA VAL A 464 -41.31 -9.23 6.26
C VAL A 464 -42.23 -10.44 6.11
N ARG A 465 -42.14 -11.14 4.97
CA ARG A 465 -42.97 -12.36 4.75
C ARG A 465 -42.70 -13.45 5.77
N ALA A 466 -41.45 -13.60 6.18
CA ALA A 466 -41.04 -14.58 7.20
C ALA A 466 -41.40 -14.15 8.64
N GLY A 467 -42.02 -12.98 8.85
CA GLY A 467 -42.38 -12.45 10.16
C GLY A 467 -41.17 -12.06 11.06
N GLN A 468 -39.99 -11.91 10.47
CA GLN A 468 -38.74 -11.61 11.18
C GLN A 468 -38.61 -10.13 11.52
N ILE A 469 -39.28 -9.25 10.82
CA ILE A 469 -39.32 -7.81 11.03
C ILE A 469 -40.75 -7.28 10.85
N PRO A 470 -41.12 -6.17 11.52
CA PRO A 470 -42.41 -5.53 11.32
C PRO A 470 -42.60 -5.09 9.87
N GLY A 471 -43.79 -5.32 9.34
CA GLY A 471 -44.21 -4.97 7.98
C GLY A 471 -45.33 -5.89 7.52
N ASN A 472 -46.03 -5.49 6.48
CA ASN A 472 -47.09 -6.31 5.89
C ASN A 472 -46.97 -6.27 4.37
N LEU A 473 -46.95 -7.46 3.75
CA LEU A 473 -47.08 -7.61 2.29
C LEU A 473 -48.50 -8.04 1.98
N THR A 474 -49.14 -7.34 1.05
CA THR A 474 -50.44 -7.77 0.57
C THR A 474 -50.32 -9.04 -0.29
N GLU A 475 -51.38 -9.81 -0.39
CA GLU A 475 -51.41 -11.00 -1.27
C GLU A 475 -51.07 -10.66 -2.72
N GLN A 476 -51.50 -9.46 -3.16
CA GLN A 476 -51.20 -8.95 -4.49
C GLN A 476 -49.67 -8.67 -4.68
N GLN A 477 -49.02 -8.04 -3.70
CA GLN A 477 -47.58 -7.79 -3.75
C GLN A 477 -46.77 -9.10 -3.72
N ILE A 478 -47.22 -10.08 -2.97
CA ILE A 478 -46.62 -11.42 -2.97
C ILE A 478 -46.75 -12.04 -4.35
N ALA A 479 -47.97 -12.05 -4.96
CA ALA A 479 -48.23 -12.60 -6.29
C ALA A 479 -47.36 -11.91 -7.38
N TRP A 480 -47.16 -10.60 -7.29
CA TRP A 480 -46.29 -9.87 -8.21
C TRP A 480 -44.82 -10.26 -8.06
N LEU A 481 -44.32 -10.38 -6.86
CA LEU A 481 -42.95 -10.84 -6.62
C LEU A 481 -42.75 -12.31 -7.06
N ASP A 482 -43.76 -13.15 -6.86
CA ASP A 482 -43.77 -14.54 -7.36
C ASP A 482 -43.69 -14.59 -8.88
N SER A 483 -44.41 -13.67 -9.59
CA SER A 483 -44.43 -13.61 -11.07
C SER A 483 -43.08 -13.27 -11.71
N ILE A 484 -42.21 -12.61 -10.97
CA ILE A 484 -40.82 -12.27 -11.36
C ILE A 484 -39.78 -13.22 -10.71
N GLY A 485 -40.19 -14.40 -10.27
CA GLY A 485 -39.29 -15.44 -9.77
C GLY A 485 -38.70 -15.16 -8.39
N MET A 486 -39.46 -14.48 -7.49
CA MET A 486 -39.01 -14.25 -6.12
C MET A 486 -38.93 -15.55 -5.31
N GLU A 487 -37.72 -15.94 -4.94
CA GLU A 487 -37.48 -17.02 -3.99
C GLU A 487 -37.58 -16.48 -2.56
N TRP A 488 -38.57 -16.93 -1.79
CA TRP A 488 -38.85 -16.46 -0.43
C TRP A 488 -38.00 -17.14 0.66
N GLY A 489 -37.43 -18.32 0.38
CA GLY A 489 -36.53 -19.02 1.27
C GLY A 489 -35.27 -18.24 1.59
N ASN A 490 -34.63 -18.57 2.73
CA ASN A 490 -33.32 -18.02 3.01
C ASN A 490 -32.35 -18.49 1.93
N ARG A 491 -31.88 -17.58 1.14
CA ARG A 491 -30.96 -17.80 0.01
C ARG A 491 -29.72 -18.62 0.37
N ASN A 492 -29.25 -18.48 1.63
CA ASN A 492 -28.16 -19.28 2.15
C ASN A 492 -28.56 -20.74 2.38
N ASP A 493 -29.84 -21.00 2.64
CA ASP A 493 -30.34 -22.36 2.87
C ASP A 493 -30.57 -23.08 1.55
N ALA A 494 -31.17 -22.44 0.56
CA ALA A 494 -31.34 -23.02 -0.79
C ALA A 494 -29.98 -23.28 -1.46
N ALA A 495 -29.04 -22.35 -1.39
CA ALA A 495 -27.67 -22.54 -1.89
C ALA A 495 -26.92 -23.63 -1.10
N TRP A 496 -27.19 -23.77 0.19
CA TRP A 496 -26.63 -24.82 1.03
C TRP A 496 -27.19 -26.20 0.63
N GLU A 497 -28.49 -26.34 0.50
CA GLU A 497 -29.14 -27.60 0.11
C GLU A 497 -28.69 -28.07 -1.28
N ARG A 498 -28.57 -27.14 -2.24
CA ARG A 498 -27.99 -27.47 -3.56
C ARG A 498 -26.57 -27.99 -3.44
N GLY A 499 -25.73 -27.34 -2.65
CA GLY A 499 -24.37 -27.80 -2.42
C GLY A 499 -24.28 -29.12 -1.71
N LEU A 500 -25.19 -29.39 -0.76
CA LEU A 500 -25.29 -30.62 -0.02
C LEU A 500 -25.72 -31.79 -0.96
N GLU A 501 -26.68 -31.55 -1.86
CA GLU A 501 -27.13 -32.54 -2.84
C GLU A 501 -26.01 -32.89 -3.82
N GLU A 502 -25.25 -31.91 -4.32
CA GLU A 502 -24.12 -32.17 -5.20
C GLU A 502 -22.99 -32.92 -4.48
N ALA A 503 -22.81 -32.64 -3.18
CA ALA A 503 -21.86 -33.36 -2.34
C ALA A 503 -22.28 -34.82 -2.10
N ARG A 504 -23.60 -35.12 -1.98
CA ARG A 504 -24.12 -36.50 -1.92
C ARG A 504 -23.84 -37.26 -3.21
N LYS A 505 -24.17 -36.67 -4.37
CA LYS A 505 -23.91 -37.28 -5.67
C LYS A 505 -22.42 -37.58 -5.87
N PHE A 506 -21.54 -36.65 -5.44
CA PHE A 506 -20.10 -36.89 -5.50
C PHE A 506 -19.67 -38.06 -4.62
N ARG A 507 -20.20 -38.13 -3.36
CA ARG A 507 -19.90 -39.24 -2.45
C ARG A 507 -20.38 -40.58 -2.98
N GLU A 508 -21.57 -40.61 -3.56
CA GLU A 508 -22.12 -41.83 -4.17
C GLU A 508 -21.25 -42.33 -5.33
N GLN A 509 -20.73 -41.41 -6.14
CA GLN A 509 -19.88 -41.71 -7.28
C GLN A 509 -18.46 -42.12 -6.89
N PHE A 510 -17.85 -41.45 -5.87
CA PHE A 510 -16.43 -41.59 -5.54
C PHE A 510 -16.17 -42.24 -4.17
N GLY A 511 -17.19 -42.58 -3.39
CA GLY A 511 -17.09 -43.24 -2.09
C GLY A 511 -16.59 -42.33 -0.93
N ASN A 512 -16.24 -41.05 -1.21
CA ASN A 512 -15.73 -40.12 -0.21
C ASN A 512 -16.01 -38.65 -0.61
N LEU A 513 -15.73 -37.68 0.31
CA LEU A 513 -15.89 -36.25 0.05
C LEU A 513 -14.53 -35.52 -0.13
N GLN A 514 -13.52 -36.19 -0.67
CA GLN A 514 -12.24 -35.56 -1.01
C GLN A 514 -12.34 -34.83 -2.36
N VAL A 515 -13.18 -33.81 -2.42
CA VAL A 515 -13.44 -33.04 -3.65
C VAL A 515 -12.25 -32.13 -3.98
N PRO A 516 -11.64 -32.25 -5.17
CA PRO A 516 -10.58 -31.36 -5.60
C PRO A 516 -11.06 -29.89 -5.64
N ALA A 517 -10.20 -28.92 -5.27
CA ALA A 517 -10.59 -27.52 -5.13
C ALA A 517 -11.18 -26.89 -6.41
N LYS A 518 -10.75 -27.36 -7.59
CA LYS A 518 -11.22 -26.89 -8.90
C LYS A 518 -12.33 -27.76 -9.50
N TYR A 519 -12.82 -28.75 -8.76
CA TYR A 519 -13.83 -29.68 -9.28
C TYR A 519 -15.17 -28.98 -9.49
N LYS A 520 -15.74 -29.19 -10.67
CA LYS A 520 -17.09 -28.83 -11.06
C LYS A 520 -17.88 -30.06 -11.42
N THR A 521 -19.16 -30.09 -11.10
CA THR A 521 -20.05 -31.17 -11.50
C THR A 521 -20.36 -31.11 -13.01
N LYS A 522 -21.07 -32.10 -13.54
CA LYS A 522 -21.48 -32.11 -14.95
C LYS A 522 -22.34 -30.91 -15.35
N ASP A 523 -23.07 -30.35 -14.38
CA ASP A 523 -23.91 -29.14 -14.53
C ASP A 523 -23.13 -27.84 -14.21
N ASP A 524 -21.80 -27.89 -14.34
CA ASP A 524 -20.87 -26.78 -14.10
C ASP A 524 -20.92 -26.19 -12.67
N TYR A 525 -21.54 -26.89 -11.70
CA TYR A 525 -21.61 -26.44 -10.32
C TYR A 525 -20.23 -26.55 -9.65
N PRO A 526 -19.68 -25.46 -9.03
CA PRO A 526 -18.32 -25.43 -8.49
C PRO A 526 -18.24 -26.09 -7.11
N LEU A 527 -18.45 -27.43 -7.04
CA LEU A 527 -18.51 -28.20 -5.80
C LEU A 527 -17.22 -28.08 -4.97
N GLY A 528 -16.05 -28.09 -5.62
CA GLY A 528 -14.78 -27.94 -4.93
C GLY A 528 -14.66 -26.61 -4.18
N LYS A 529 -15.14 -25.52 -4.78
CA LYS A 529 -15.21 -24.19 -4.16
C LYS A 529 -16.20 -24.16 -3.01
N TRP A 530 -17.36 -24.79 -3.16
CA TRP A 530 -18.39 -24.89 -2.12
C TRP A 530 -17.88 -25.64 -0.88
N ILE A 531 -17.24 -26.78 -1.04
CA ILE A 531 -16.60 -27.58 0.03
C ILE A 531 -15.53 -26.74 0.76
N ASN A 532 -14.68 -25.99 0.04
CA ASN A 532 -13.66 -25.15 0.65
C ASN A 532 -14.27 -23.98 1.41
N ASN A 533 -15.36 -23.40 0.90
CA ASN A 533 -16.09 -22.35 1.63
C ASN A 533 -16.75 -22.90 2.91
N ALA A 534 -17.28 -24.14 2.89
CA ALA A 534 -17.79 -24.78 4.09
C ALA A 534 -16.69 -24.96 5.15
N ARG A 535 -15.48 -25.40 4.76
CA ARG A 535 -14.31 -25.48 5.65
C ARG A 535 -13.96 -24.12 6.26
N LYS A 536 -13.87 -23.09 5.42
CA LYS A 536 -13.57 -21.73 5.87
C LYS A 536 -14.60 -21.22 6.86
N ARG A 537 -15.90 -21.38 6.54
CA ARG A 537 -16.99 -20.93 7.42
C ARG A 537 -17.01 -21.64 8.77
N ARG A 538 -16.65 -22.94 8.84
CA ARG A 538 -16.48 -23.65 10.10
C ARG A 538 -15.33 -23.06 10.91
N ASN A 539 -14.15 -22.86 10.29
CA ASN A 539 -12.99 -22.27 10.96
C ASN A 539 -13.28 -20.85 11.49
N ASP A 540 -14.09 -20.08 10.75
CA ASP A 540 -14.54 -18.73 11.14
C ASP A 540 -15.67 -18.75 12.19
N GLY A 541 -16.12 -19.93 12.65
CA GLY A 541 -17.26 -20.06 13.59
C GLY A 541 -18.61 -19.63 13.02
N LYS A 542 -18.73 -19.57 11.67
CA LYS A 542 -19.92 -19.07 10.95
C LYS A 542 -20.81 -20.19 10.38
N LEU A 543 -20.48 -21.45 10.62
CA LEU A 543 -21.27 -22.58 10.21
C LEU A 543 -22.08 -23.12 11.41
N THR A 544 -23.39 -23.35 11.20
CA THR A 544 -24.25 -23.88 12.26
C THR A 544 -23.94 -25.34 12.59
N GLU A 545 -24.17 -25.75 13.82
CA GLU A 545 -23.99 -27.15 14.29
C GLU A 545 -24.75 -28.16 13.42
N GLU A 546 -25.94 -27.80 12.96
CA GLU A 546 -26.74 -28.64 12.07
C GLU A 546 -26.06 -28.90 10.72
N ARG A 547 -25.50 -27.84 10.11
CA ARG A 547 -24.77 -27.93 8.85
C ARG A 547 -23.45 -28.69 8.99
N ILE A 548 -22.78 -28.55 10.14
CA ILE A 548 -21.61 -29.34 10.48
C ILE A 548 -21.99 -30.82 10.54
N ARG A 549 -23.05 -31.18 11.28
CA ARG A 549 -23.53 -32.56 11.39
C ARG A 549 -23.91 -33.19 10.03
N GLN A 550 -24.58 -32.43 9.16
CA GLN A 550 -24.93 -32.90 7.83
C GLN A 550 -23.69 -33.29 7.00
N LEU A 551 -22.64 -32.49 7.07
CA LEU A 551 -21.39 -32.78 6.36
C LEU A 551 -20.57 -33.90 7.04
N ASP A 552 -20.58 -33.97 8.38
CA ASP A 552 -19.91 -35.03 9.14
C ASP A 552 -20.50 -36.40 8.82
N GLN A 553 -21.84 -36.51 8.70
CA GLN A 553 -22.55 -37.75 8.28
C GLN A 553 -22.16 -38.20 6.88
N MET A 554 -21.71 -37.29 6.03
CA MET A 554 -21.19 -37.58 4.70
C MET A 554 -19.69 -37.87 4.68
N GLY A 555 -19.01 -37.88 5.82
CA GLY A 555 -17.56 -38.12 5.92
C GLY A 555 -16.72 -36.92 5.49
N MET A 556 -17.16 -35.73 5.82
CA MET A 556 -16.42 -34.49 5.50
C MET A 556 -15.10 -34.44 6.23
N ILE A 557 -14.03 -34.25 5.50
CA ILE A 557 -12.71 -33.94 6.04
C ILE A 557 -12.57 -32.42 6.11
N TRP A 558 -12.62 -31.89 7.32
CA TRP A 558 -12.62 -30.45 7.55
C TRP A 558 -11.25 -29.81 7.32
N SER A 559 -10.18 -30.48 7.72
CA SER A 559 -8.82 -30.05 7.45
C SER A 559 -8.10 -31.08 6.61
N VAL A 560 -7.88 -30.77 5.35
CA VAL A 560 -7.08 -31.59 4.44
C VAL A 560 -5.61 -31.63 4.90
N PHE A 561 -5.19 -30.59 5.60
CA PHE A 561 -3.86 -30.49 6.18
C PHE A 561 -3.71 -31.44 7.37
N ASP A 562 -4.69 -31.47 8.28
CA ASP A 562 -4.67 -32.36 9.44
C ASP A 562 -4.78 -33.83 9.01
N ALA A 563 -5.61 -34.16 8.02
CA ALA A 563 -5.69 -35.52 7.48
C ALA A 563 -4.36 -36.00 6.86
N LYS A 564 -3.70 -35.13 6.12
CA LYS A 564 -2.37 -35.45 5.56
C LYS A 564 -1.29 -35.50 6.64
N TRP A 565 -1.43 -34.63 7.66
CA TRP A 565 -0.52 -34.62 8.80
C TRP A 565 -0.67 -35.90 9.62
N GLU A 566 -1.90 -36.33 9.94
CA GLU A 566 -2.19 -37.56 10.66
C GLU A 566 -1.64 -38.80 9.93
N GLN A 567 -1.79 -38.84 8.61
CA GLN A 567 -1.26 -39.92 7.80
C GLN A 567 0.28 -39.96 7.86
N GLY A 568 0.94 -38.80 7.79
CA GLY A 568 2.38 -38.67 7.94
C GLY A 568 2.85 -39.04 9.35
N TYR A 569 2.12 -38.59 10.37
CA TYR A 569 2.38 -38.94 11.77
C TYR A 569 2.28 -40.44 12.05
N ALA A 570 1.23 -41.08 11.53
CA ALA A 570 1.09 -42.54 11.68
C ALA A 570 2.27 -43.30 11.05
N LEU A 571 2.75 -42.91 9.88
CA LEU A 571 3.95 -43.49 9.24
C LEU A 571 5.22 -43.22 10.03
N ALA A 572 5.36 -42.02 10.61
CA ALA A 572 6.48 -41.66 11.47
C ALA A 572 6.49 -42.48 12.77
N ALA A 573 5.32 -42.71 13.37
CA ALA A 573 5.19 -43.52 14.57
C ALA A 573 5.55 -44.98 14.32
N VAL A 574 5.15 -45.54 13.17
CA VAL A 574 5.57 -46.93 12.76
C VAL A 574 7.07 -46.96 12.59
N TYR A 575 7.69 -45.99 11.93
CA TYR A 575 9.15 -45.95 11.74
C TYR A 575 9.89 -45.85 13.10
N ALA A 576 9.40 -44.94 13.98
CA ALA A 576 10.00 -44.81 15.32
C ALA A 576 9.90 -46.12 16.15
N GLN A 577 8.82 -46.87 16.02
CA GLN A 577 8.65 -48.15 16.69
C GLN A 577 9.59 -49.22 16.13
N GLU A 578 9.84 -49.20 14.81
CA GLU A 578 10.71 -50.18 14.13
C GLU A 578 12.21 -49.89 14.36
N TYR A 579 12.61 -48.60 14.31
CA TYR A 579 14.00 -48.18 14.34
C TYR A 579 14.44 -47.53 15.66
N GLY A 580 13.53 -47.29 16.58
CA GLY A 580 13.82 -46.71 17.90
C GLY A 580 14.12 -45.19 17.88
N ASN A 581 14.05 -44.54 16.74
CA ASN A 581 14.29 -43.12 16.56
C ASN A 581 13.57 -42.58 15.30
N LEU A 582 13.58 -41.24 15.10
CA LEU A 582 13.03 -40.58 13.91
C LEU A 582 14.13 -39.97 13.00
N GLU A 583 15.34 -40.55 13.00
CA GLU A 583 16.40 -40.16 12.05
C GLU A 583 16.13 -40.75 10.67
N VAL A 584 15.07 -40.29 10.03
CA VAL A 584 14.62 -40.81 8.73
C VAL A 584 15.47 -40.24 7.60
N PRO A 585 16.18 -41.08 6.78
CA PRO A 585 16.89 -40.56 5.60
C PRO A 585 15.96 -39.79 4.66
N ARG A 586 16.48 -38.70 4.08
CA ARG A 586 15.68 -37.80 3.23
C ARG A 586 14.90 -38.53 2.12
N ASP A 587 15.53 -39.52 1.52
CA ASP A 587 14.97 -40.25 0.37
C ASP A 587 14.24 -41.55 0.79
N TYR A 588 14.04 -41.75 2.10
CA TYR A 588 13.35 -42.93 2.62
C TYR A 588 11.90 -42.93 2.17
N LYS A 589 11.48 -44.05 1.56
CA LYS A 589 10.11 -44.32 1.15
C LYS A 589 9.57 -45.50 1.94
N THR A 590 8.34 -45.36 2.41
CA THR A 590 7.60 -46.48 2.99
C THR A 590 7.25 -47.52 1.92
N ALA A 591 6.83 -48.73 2.35
CA ALA A 591 6.38 -49.78 1.45
C ALA A 591 5.31 -49.34 0.45
N ASP A 592 4.46 -48.37 0.84
CA ASP A 592 3.43 -47.75 0.00
C ASP A 592 3.97 -46.66 -0.92
N GLY A 593 5.29 -46.49 -1.02
CA GLY A 593 5.95 -45.51 -1.88
C GLY A 593 5.89 -44.03 -1.38
N LYS A 594 5.41 -43.78 -0.18
CA LYS A 594 5.35 -42.43 0.39
C LYS A 594 6.69 -41.96 0.93
N THR A 595 7.09 -40.75 0.64
CA THR A 595 8.37 -40.15 1.04
C THR A 595 8.33 -39.66 2.48
N LEU A 596 8.54 -40.54 3.46
CA LEU A 596 8.51 -40.21 4.89
C LEU A 596 9.65 -39.23 5.27
N GLY A 597 10.85 -39.41 4.73
CA GLY A 597 12.00 -38.53 5.04
C GLY A 597 11.72 -37.07 4.67
N ARG A 598 11.04 -36.82 3.52
CA ARG A 598 10.63 -35.47 3.12
C ARG A 598 9.52 -34.91 4.03
N TRP A 599 8.61 -35.77 4.50
CA TRP A 599 7.57 -35.35 5.43
C TRP A 599 8.18 -34.91 6.77
N ILE A 600 9.13 -35.64 7.33
CA ILE A 600 9.86 -35.27 8.56
C ILE A 600 10.58 -33.92 8.39
N GLN A 601 11.31 -33.73 7.28
CA GLN A 601 11.95 -32.44 6.99
C GLN A 601 10.94 -31.27 6.94
N ASN A 602 9.77 -31.50 6.35
CA ASN A 602 8.72 -30.48 6.32
C ASN A 602 8.18 -30.16 7.72
N GLN A 603 8.18 -31.13 8.66
CA GLN A 603 7.81 -30.86 10.05
C GLN A 603 8.89 -30.02 10.75
N GLU A 604 10.18 -30.30 10.52
CA GLU A 604 11.30 -29.49 11.05
C GLU A 604 11.16 -28.03 10.57
N LEU A 605 10.96 -27.82 9.28
CA LEU A 605 10.75 -26.50 8.70
C LEU A 605 9.50 -25.79 9.24
N ALA A 606 8.39 -26.53 9.42
CA ALA A 606 7.16 -25.98 9.98
C ALA A 606 7.31 -25.60 11.47
N TYR A 607 8.15 -26.34 12.22
CA TYR A 607 8.50 -26.01 13.59
C TYR A 607 9.30 -24.69 13.65
N GLU A 608 10.35 -24.55 12.85
CA GLU A 608 11.16 -23.32 12.75
C GLU A 608 10.30 -22.10 12.39
N GLN A 609 9.31 -22.29 11.48
CA GLN A 609 8.38 -21.25 11.06
C GLN A 609 7.23 -21.02 12.06
N LYS A 610 7.22 -21.69 13.23
CA LYS A 610 6.16 -21.62 14.26
C LYS A 610 4.76 -21.94 13.70
N LYS A 611 4.68 -22.86 12.73
CA LYS A 611 3.43 -23.26 12.05
C LYS A 611 2.78 -24.53 12.63
N LEU A 612 3.47 -25.25 13.49
CA LEU A 612 2.93 -26.43 14.17
C LEU A 612 2.16 -26.01 15.44
N SER A 613 1.06 -26.70 15.72
CA SER A 613 0.35 -26.53 16.98
C SER A 613 1.12 -27.16 18.14
N ALA A 614 0.85 -26.70 19.37
CA ALA A 614 1.47 -27.28 20.57
C ALA A 614 1.20 -28.80 20.72
N ASP A 615 0.02 -29.26 20.31
CA ASP A 615 -0.34 -30.68 20.29
C ASP A 615 0.49 -31.47 19.25
N GLN A 616 0.64 -30.94 18.05
CA GLN A 616 1.45 -31.55 17.00
C GLN A 616 2.93 -31.67 17.41
N ILE A 617 3.48 -30.62 18.04
CA ILE A 617 4.84 -30.61 18.58
C ILE A 617 4.99 -31.71 19.62
N LYS A 618 4.10 -31.73 20.64
CA LYS A 618 4.13 -32.71 21.73
C LYS A 618 4.02 -34.15 21.23
N ARG A 619 3.14 -34.40 20.26
CA ARG A 619 2.95 -35.73 19.66
C ARG A 619 4.18 -36.19 18.89
N LEU A 620 4.83 -35.31 18.11
CA LEU A 620 6.08 -35.62 17.40
C LEU A 620 7.22 -35.89 18.38
N GLU A 621 7.35 -35.12 19.45
CA GLU A 621 8.32 -35.36 20.52
C GLU A 621 8.11 -36.69 21.21
N THR A 622 6.86 -37.11 21.43
CA THR A 622 6.52 -38.40 22.06
C THR A 622 7.01 -39.60 21.25
N ILE A 623 7.08 -39.49 19.91
CA ILE A 623 7.60 -40.53 19.04
C ILE A 623 9.10 -40.34 18.71
N GLY A 624 9.79 -39.45 19.43
CA GLY A 624 11.24 -39.28 19.37
C GLY A 624 11.73 -38.21 18.39
N MET A 625 10.86 -37.27 17.96
CA MET A 625 11.26 -36.15 17.14
C MET A 625 12.14 -35.18 17.93
N GLN A 626 13.33 -34.92 17.39
CA GLN A 626 14.26 -33.93 17.92
C GLN A 626 14.33 -32.75 16.94
N TRP A 627 14.06 -31.55 17.43
CA TRP A 627 14.02 -30.34 16.62
C TRP A 627 15.40 -29.74 16.37
N GLY A 628 15.57 -29.09 15.25
CA GLY A 628 16.83 -28.46 14.82
C GLY A 628 17.67 -29.32 13.88
N SER A 629 18.54 -28.66 13.11
CA SER A 629 19.45 -29.37 12.17
C SER A 629 20.38 -30.30 12.91
N ARG A 630 20.88 -31.35 12.25
CA ARG A 630 21.93 -32.26 12.81
C ARG A 630 23.13 -31.45 13.31
N TYR A 631 23.44 -30.34 12.65
CA TYR A 631 24.53 -29.45 13.05
C TYR A 631 24.19 -28.69 14.35
N ASP A 632 22.96 -28.26 14.54
CA ASP A 632 22.51 -27.56 15.75
C ASP A 632 22.47 -28.52 16.94
N ARG A 633 21.98 -29.74 16.73
CA ARG A 633 21.98 -30.78 17.77
C ARG A 633 23.41 -31.09 18.23
N GLN A 634 24.35 -31.35 17.27
CA GLN A 634 25.74 -31.60 17.60
C GLN A 634 26.43 -30.40 18.26
N TRP A 635 26.11 -29.18 17.84
CA TRP A 635 26.61 -27.96 18.48
C TRP A 635 26.13 -27.87 19.92
N ASN A 636 24.87 -28.15 20.18
CA ASN A 636 24.27 -28.08 21.53
C ASN A 636 24.84 -29.16 22.44
N GLU A 637 25.08 -30.38 21.98
CA GLU A 637 25.71 -31.43 22.76
C GLU A 637 27.12 -31.01 23.24
N VAL A 638 27.92 -30.43 22.34
CA VAL A 638 29.27 -29.96 22.69
C VAL A 638 29.18 -28.69 23.58
N TYR A 639 28.19 -27.85 23.40
CA TYR A 639 27.92 -26.73 24.29
C TYR A 639 27.58 -27.18 25.72
N GLN A 640 26.77 -28.22 25.88
CA GLN A 640 26.51 -28.81 27.21
C GLN A 640 27.78 -29.35 27.86
N ALA A 641 28.69 -29.97 27.09
CA ALA A 641 29.98 -30.36 27.60
C ALA A 641 30.86 -29.18 28.02
N ALA A 642 30.81 -28.06 27.23
CA ALA A 642 31.47 -26.80 27.57
C ALA A 642 30.91 -26.18 28.86
N LYS A 643 29.61 -26.22 29.04
CA LYS A 643 28.92 -25.73 30.23
C LYS A 643 29.33 -26.50 31.48
N ARG A 644 29.35 -27.84 31.41
CA ARG A 644 29.84 -28.68 32.50
C ARG A 644 31.31 -28.42 32.85
N TYR A 645 32.14 -28.17 31.83
CA TYR A 645 33.54 -27.79 32.06
C TYR A 645 33.66 -26.47 32.81
N PHE A 646 32.86 -25.48 32.42
CA PHE A 646 32.78 -24.17 33.09
C PHE A 646 32.29 -24.31 34.55
N GLU A 647 31.25 -25.10 34.78
CA GLU A 647 30.71 -25.33 36.13
C GLU A 647 31.75 -26.01 37.05
N ALA A 648 32.61 -26.88 36.49
CA ALA A 648 33.68 -27.59 37.24
C ALA A 648 34.92 -26.72 37.46
N ASN A 649 35.28 -25.81 36.55
CA ASN A 649 36.55 -25.12 36.56
C ASN A 649 36.42 -23.57 36.77
N GLY A 650 35.23 -23.03 36.75
CA GLY A 650 34.94 -21.59 36.90
C GLY A 650 35.37 -20.73 35.71
N ASN A 651 35.90 -21.31 34.65
CA ASN A 651 36.30 -20.64 33.40
C ASN A 651 36.22 -21.59 32.19
N LEU A 652 36.35 -21.01 30.99
CA LEU A 652 36.38 -21.79 29.76
C LEU A 652 37.75 -21.83 29.10
N ASP A 653 38.83 -21.75 29.91
CA ASP A 653 40.22 -21.90 29.46
C ASP A 653 40.57 -23.37 29.20
N VAL A 654 39.95 -23.94 28.21
CA VAL A 654 40.09 -25.36 27.88
C VAL A 654 41.40 -25.64 27.14
N PRO A 655 42.29 -26.53 27.66
CA PRO A 655 43.49 -26.91 26.93
C PRO A 655 43.14 -27.48 25.55
N VAL A 656 43.96 -27.19 24.53
CA VAL A 656 43.69 -27.60 23.14
C VAL A 656 43.49 -29.11 22.97
N ALA A 657 44.23 -29.91 23.73
CA ALA A 657 44.18 -31.36 23.69
C ALA A 657 43.07 -31.96 24.57
N TYR A 658 42.32 -31.16 25.31
CA TYR A 658 41.29 -31.66 26.21
C TYR A 658 40.09 -32.25 25.47
N VAL A 659 39.76 -33.46 25.88
CA VAL A 659 38.56 -34.21 25.42
C VAL A 659 37.64 -34.37 26.62
N SER A 660 36.37 -34.04 26.45
CA SER A 660 35.39 -34.22 27.51
C SER A 660 35.12 -35.70 27.83
N PRO A 661 34.56 -36.05 29.00
CA PRO A 661 34.21 -37.44 29.34
C PRO A 661 33.31 -38.12 28.30
N GLU A 662 32.49 -37.34 27.58
CA GLU A 662 31.61 -37.83 26.51
C GLU A 662 32.34 -38.02 25.16
N GLY A 663 33.62 -37.74 25.10
CA GLY A 663 34.45 -37.95 23.89
C GLY A 663 34.55 -36.73 22.97
N TYR A 664 34.02 -35.55 23.34
CA TYR A 664 34.12 -34.35 22.51
C TYR A 664 35.48 -33.67 22.66
N ALA A 665 36.13 -33.34 21.56
CA ALA A 665 37.39 -32.57 21.54
C ALA A 665 37.15 -31.10 21.90
N LEU A 666 36.79 -30.83 23.17
CA LEU A 666 36.28 -29.57 23.66
C LEU A 666 37.26 -28.41 23.45
N GLY A 667 38.55 -28.61 23.69
CA GLY A 667 39.57 -27.59 23.50
C GLY A 667 39.67 -27.11 22.04
N LYS A 668 39.55 -28.02 21.08
CA LYS A 668 39.52 -27.68 19.64
C LYS A 668 38.23 -26.97 19.28
N TRP A 669 37.08 -27.40 19.85
CA TRP A 669 35.80 -26.80 19.60
C TRP A 669 35.72 -25.35 20.10
N VAL A 670 36.18 -25.07 21.34
CA VAL A 670 36.24 -23.69 21.89
C VAL A 670 37.05 -22.77 20.98
N ARG A 671 38.23 -23.23 20.53
CA ARG A 671 39.05 -22.43 19.61
C ARG A 671 38.41 -22.22 18.24
N ARG A 672 37.60 -23.16 17.77
CA ARG A 672 36.83 -23.02 16.54
C ARG A 672 35.74 -21.96 16.67
N GLN A 673 35.06 -21.89 17.83
CA GLN A 673 34.10 -20.84 18.10
C GLN A 673 34.80 -19.47 18.17
N GLN A 674 35.91 -19.34 18.86
CA GLN A 674 36.70 -18.13 18.93
C GLN A 674 37.20 -17.67 17.55
N TYR A 675 37.56 -18.62 16.67
CA TYR A 675 37.96 -18.31 15.30
C TYR A 675 36.80 -17.83 14.46
N ALA A 676 35.63 -18.47 14.57
CA ALA A 676 34.42 -18.10 13.86
C ALA A 676 33.94 -16.69 14.25
N TYR A 677 34.06 -16.32 15.52
CA TYR A 677 33.75 -14.99 16.01
C TYR A 677 34.68 -13.90 15.45
N ARG A 678 36.00 -14.17 15.45
CA ARG A 678 37.02 -13.17 15.02
C ARG A 678 37.11 -13.01 13.50
N LYS A 679 36.79 -14.03 12.73
CA LYS A 679 36.88 -14.03 11.25
C LYS A 679 35.67 -14.70 10.63
N PRO A 680 34.49 -14.05 10.75
CA PRO A 680 33.25 -14.63 10.26
C PRO A 680 33.29 -14.87 8.74
N GLU A 681 33.98 -13.99 7.99
CA GLU A 681 34.12 -14.09 6.53
C GLU A 681 35.00 -15.28 6.06
N LYS A 682 35.80 -15.90 6.96
CA LYS A 682 36.69 -17.03 6.65
C LYS A 682 36.28 -18.33 7.35
N SER A 683 35.19 -18.27 8.13
CA SER A 683 34.72 -19.44 8.87
C SER A 683 33.57 -20.13 8.14
N ASN A 684 33.64 -21.44 7.96
CA ASN A 684 32.50 -22.23 7.48
C ASN A 684 31.45 -22.46 8.58
N ALA A 685 31.66 -21.98 9.80
CA ALA A 685 30.74 -22.08 10.92
C ALA A 685 30.06 -20.71 11.12
N ILE A 686 28.77 -20.66 10.88
CA ILE A 686 27.94 -19.44 11.18
C ILE A 686 27.68 -19.43 12.69
N LEU A 687 28.19 -18.42 13.39
CA LEU A 687 27.92 -18.20 14.80
C LEU A 687 26.77 -17.21 14.92
N SER A 688 25.55 -17.69 15.27
CA SER A 688 24.41 -16.83 15.49
C SER A 688 24.57 -15.99 16.76
N GLN A 689 23.88 -14.86 16.84
CA GLN A 689 23.86 -13.99 18.03
C GLN A 689 23.45 -14.77 19.29
N GLU A 690 22.44 -15.63 19.18
CA GLU A 690 22.00 -16.51 20.27
C GLU A 690 23.09 -17.45 20.78
N ARG A 691 23.92 -18.01 19.87
CA ARG A 691 25.07 -18.85 20.25
C ARG A 691 26.20 -18.07 20.91
N ILE A 692 26.40 -16.82 20.49
CA ILE A 692 27.36 -15.91 21.14
C ILE A 692 26.91 -15.65 22.58
N GLU A 693 25.64 -15.29 22.81
CA GLU A 693 25.08 -15.03 24.14
C GLU A 693 25.16 -16.27 25.05
N LEU A 694 24.88 -17.46 24.50
CA LEU A 694 25.05 -18.73 25.25
C LEU A 694 26.51 -18.98 25.66
N LEU A 695 27.46 -18.69 24.79
CA LEU A 695 28.88 -18.87 25.06
C LEU A 695 29.41 -17.79 26.04
N ASP A 696 28.93 -16.58 25.96
CA ASP A 696 29.21 -15.49 26.90
C ASP A 696 28.74 -15.86 28.32
N ALA A 697 27.56 -16.47 28.45
CA ALA A 697 26.99 -16.89 29.72
C ALA A 697 27.84 -17.96 30.44
N ILE A 698 28.70 -18.70 29.72
CA ILE A 698 29.64 -19.66 30.29
C ILE A 698 31.10 -19.16 30.26
N GLY A 699 31.29 -17.83 30.16
CA GLY A 699 32.60 -17.19 30.30
C GLY A 699 33.54 -17.33 29.10
N MET A 700 33.01 -17.40 27.89
CA MET A 700 33.80 -17.43 26.66
C MET A 700 34.65 -16.16 26.53
N GLN A 701 35.94 -16.31 26.41
CA GLN A 701 36.84 -15.19 26.09
C GLN A 701 37.09 -15.17 24.58
N TRP A 702 36.55 -14.17 23.89
CA TRP A 702 36.65 -14.07 22.43
C TRP A 702 38.00 -13.57 21.93
N GLU A 703 38.65 -12.68 22.68
CA GLU A 703 39.98 -12.14 22.38
C GLU A 703 41.02 -12.79 23.28
N LYS A 704 42.18 -13.07 22.71
CA LYS A 704 43.31 -13.40 23.55
C LYS A 704 43.79 -12.11 24.21
N PRO A 705 44.00 -12.10 25.53
CA PRO A 705 44.69 -10.96 26.12
C PRO A 705 46.01 -10.72 25.38
N ASP A 706 46.29 -9.49 25.06
CA ASP A 706 47.56 -9.13 24.41
C ASP A 706 48.73 -9.70 25.25
N PRO A 707 49.56 -10.55 24.69
CA PRO A 707 50.66 -11.11 25.45
C PRO A 707 51.64 -10.07 26.00
N TRP A 708 51.68 -8.90 25.39
CA TRP A 708 52.45 -7.78 25.85
C TRP A 708 51.78 -7.11 27.06
N GLN A 709 50.48 -6.80 26.92
CA GLN A 709 49.71 -6.16 27.98
C GLN A 709 49.65 -7.01 29.26
N HIS A 710 49.41 -8.34 29.09
CA HIS A 710 49.42 -9.25 30.22
C HIS A 710 50.77 -9.28 30.98
N ARG A 711 51.89 -9.28 30.25
CA ARG A 711 53.23 -9.21 30.88
C ARG A 711 53.50 -7.86 31.49
N TYR A 712 52.99 -6.82 30.95
CA TYR A 712 53.07 -5.46 31.50
C TYR A 712 52.31 -5.36 32.84
N GLU A 713 51.11 -5.89 32.93
CA GLU A 713 50.32 -5.96 34.16
C GLU A 713 51.02 -6.77 35.24
N LEU A 714 51.61 -7.92 34.90
CA LEU A 714 52.45 -8.71 35.82
C LEU A 714 53.66 -7.95 36.32
N ALA A 715 54.24 -7.10 35.47
CA ALA A 715 55.39 -6.24 35.91
C ALA A 715 54.92 -5.09 36.79
N GLN A 716 53.74 -4.51 36.54
CA GLN A 716 53.12 -3.52 37.43
C GLN A 716 52.78 -4.13 38.80
N GLU A 717 52.21 -5.32 38.81
CA GLU A 717 51.88 -6.01 40.04
C GLU A 717 53.14 -6.37 40.85
N TYR A 718 54.20 -6.81 40.17
CA TYR A 718 55.49 -7.07 40.81
C TYR A 718 56.04 -5.77 41.44
N LYS A 719 55.99 -4.63 40.72
CA LYS A 719 56.44 -3.32 41.25
C LYS A 719 55.58 -2.85 42.44
N ARG A 720 54.25 -3.12 42.37
CA ARG A 720 53.35 -2.78 43.48
C ARG A 720 53.64 -3.60 44.73
N CYS A 721 53.96 -4.88 44.60
CA CYS A 721 54.25 -5.77 45.74
C CYS A 721 55.63 -5.58 46.33
N HIS A 722 56.65 -5.24 45.50
CA HIS A 722 58.04 -5.23 45.91
C HIS A 722 58.65 -3.80 45.93
N GLY A 723 57.89 -2.78 45.55
CA GLY A 723 58.34 -1.38 45.52
C GLY A 723 59.30 -1.01 44.40
N ASN A 724 59.86 -1.98 43.66
CA ASN A 724 60.80 -1.81 42.56
C ASN A 724 60.62 -2.87 41.46
N LEU A 725 61.43 -2.79 40.40
CA LEU A 725 61.48 -3.75 39.28
C LEU A 725 62.80 -4.51 39.23
N ASP A 726 63.46 -4.72 40.39
CA ASP A 726 64.63 -5.54 40.49
C ASP A 726 64.25 -7.02 40.63
N ILE A 727 63.77 -7.56 39.50
CA ILE A 727 63.24 -8.93 39.44
C ILE A 727 64.39 -9.92 39.37
N PRO A 728 64.50 -10.87 40.32
CA PRO A 728 65.55 -11.90 40.27
C PRO A 728 65.56 -12.68 38.97
N ALA A 729 66.74 -12.98 38.43
CA ALA A 729 66.88 -13.68 37.12
C ALA A 729 66.13 -15.05 37.03
N LYS A 730 65.97 -15.71 38.18
CA LYS A 730 65.25 -17.01 38.28
C LYS A 730 63.75 -16.86 38.64
N TYR A 731 63.23 -15.63 38.73
CA TYR A 731 61.79 -15.42 39.06
C TYR A 731 60.89 -15.79 37.89
N LYS A 732 59.92 -16.63 38.18
CA LYS A 732 58.83 -16.98 37.30
C LYS A 732 57.52 -16.58 37.98
N THR A 733 56.63 -16.03 37.22
CA THR A 733 55.22 -15.80 37.67
C THR A 733 54.50 -17.16 37.86
N ALA A 734 53.35 -17.12 38.51
CA ALA A 734 52.52 -18.32 38.66
C ALA A 734 52.18 -18.98 37.30
N ASP A 735 52.08 -18.19 36.25
CA ASP A 735 51.80 -18.60 34.86
C ASP A 735 53.07 -19.08 34.14
N GLY A 736 54.21 -19.23 34.84
CA GLY A 736 55.46 -19.72 34.29
C GLY A 736 56.22 -18.71 33.42
N ILE A 737 55.89 -17.44 33.44
CA ILE A 737 56.49 -16.39 32.62
C ILE A 737 57.81 -15.92 33.28
N TRP A 738 58.89 -15.87 32.52
CA TRP A 738 60.14 -15.26 32.94
C TRP A 738 60.05 -13.71 32.91
N LEU A 739 59.54 -13.11 33.97
CA LEU A 739 59.21 -11.68 34.02
C LEU A 739 60.45 -10.81 33.96
N SER A 740 61.57 -11.19 34.65
CA SER A 740 62.83 -10.53 34.59
C SER A 740 63.38 -10.36 33.17
N ARG A 741 63.36 -11.44 32.38
CA ARG A 741 63.81 -11.45 30.98
C ARG A 741 62.93 -10.55 30.10
N TRP A 742 61.62 -10.56 30.35
CA TRP A 742 60.69 -9.67 29.59
C TRP A 742 60.93 -8.22 29.89
N VAL A 743 61.04 -7.83 31.17
CA VAL A 743 61.34 -6.43 31.61
C VAL A 743 62.67 -5.97 31.03
N TYR A 744 63.71 -6.80 31.10
CA TYR A 744 65.01 -6.49 30.51
C TYR A 744 64.92 -6.23 28.99
N ASN A 745 64.19 -7.06 28.28
CA ASN A 745 64.03 -6.90 26.84
C ASN A 745 63.22 -5.63 26.50
N GLN A 746 62.19 -5.29 27.27
CA GLN A 746 61.45 -4.04 27.08
C GLN A 746 62.28 -2.82 27.34
N LYS A 747 63.07 -2.78 28.40
CA LYS A 747 64.07 -1.71 28.68
C LYS A 747 65.02 -1.51 27.49
N ARG A 748 65.55 -2.59 26.92
CA ARG A 748 66.44 -2.54 25.75
C ARG A 748 65.77 -2.04 24.50
N LEU A 749 64.50 -2.43 24.24
CA LEU A 749 63.74 -1.98 23.10
C LEU A 749 63.38 -0.48 23.21
N LEU A 750 63.08 0.00 24.41
CA LEU A 750 62.80 1.39 24.66
C LEU A 750 64.08 2.27 24.44
N GLN A 751 65.23 1.81 24.93
CA GLN A 751 66.50 2.52 24.75
C GLN A 751 67.04 2.52 23.32
N SER A 752 66.77 1.47 22.55
CA SER A 752 67.29 1.35 21.18
C SER A 752 66.48 2.15 20.16
N GLY A 753 65.37 2.74 20.52
CA GLY A 753 64.51 3.46 19.59
C GLY A 753 63.95 2.59 18.45
N SER A 754 64.01 1.26 18.59
CA SER A 754 63.56 0.34 17.52
C SER A 754 62.03 0.46 17.39
N GLY A 755 61.48 0.65 16.19
CA GLY A 755 60.08 0.78 15.91
C GLY A 755 59.21 -0.45 16.21
N LYS A 756 59.62 -1.33 17.12
CA LYS A 756 58.94 -2.53 17.56
C LYS A 756 57.93 -2.33 18.71
N LEU A 757 57.91 -1.15 19.33
CA LEU A 757 56.95 -0.76 20.34
C LEU A 757 56.04 0.33 19.78
N SER A 758 54.75 0.21 20.05
CA SER A 758 53.81 1.31 19.75
C SER A 758 54.10 2.51 20.66
N GLU A 759 53.67 3.71 20.27
CA GLU A 759 53.82 4.94 21.09
C GLU A 759 53.15 4.77 22.46
N GLU A 760 52.00 4.12 22.50
CA GLU A 760 51.29 3.81 23.73
C GLU A 760 52.06 2.85 24.63
N GLN A 761 52.69 1.83 24.07
CA GLN A 761 53.52 0.86 24.77
C GLN A 761 54.81 1.54 25.32
N LYS A 762 55.39 2.52 24.61
CA LYS A 762 56.55 3.31 25.07
C LYS A 762 56.16 4.13 26.28
N GLU A 763 55.04 4.88 26.21
CA GLU A 763 54.54 5.73 27.30
C GLU A 763 54.23 4.88 28.56
N GLN A 764 53.59 3.73 28.38
CA GLN A 764 53.30 2.78 29.48
C GLN A 764 54.59 2.28 30.13
N LEU A 765 55.59 1.90 29.32
CA LEU A 765 56.89 1.43 29.85
C LEU A 765 57.66 2.55 30.57
N GLU A 766 57.68 3.76 30.08
CA GLU A 766 58.28 4.91 30.74
C GLU A 766 57.63 5.18 32.09
N LYS A 767 56.29 5.13 32.18
CA LYS A 767 55.58 5.26 33.47
C LYS A 767 55.92 4.13 34.44
N LEU A 768 56.05 2.92 33.92
CA LEU A 768 56.42 1.74 34.73
C LEU A 768 57.86 1.84 35.27
N LEU A 769 58.78 2.34 34.45
CA LEU A 769 60.22 2.43 34.76
C LEU A 769 60.63 3.67 35.56
N ASN A 770 59.86 4.75 35.49
CA ASN A 770 60.07 5.98 36.25
C ASN A 770 59.93 5.70 37.77
N GLY A 771 61.00 5.85 38.52
CA GLY A 771 61.07 5.60 39.97
C GLY A 771 61.96 4.44 40.41
N SER A 772 62.64 3.74 39.48
CA SER A 772 63.63 2.70 39.82
C SER A 772 65.04 3.22 39.50
N ALA A 773 65.80 3.57 40.49
CA ALA A 773 67.27 3.87 40.38
C ALA A 773 67.99 2.63 39.84
N ILE A 774 68.69 2.76 38.73
CA ILE A 774 69.43 1.69 38.06
C ILE A 774 70.73 1.47 38.83
N LYS A 775 70.84 0.35 39.53
CA LYS A 775 72.17 -0.23 39.86
C LYS A 775 72.52 -1.26 38.81
N PHE A 776 73.54 -0.98 38.01
CA PHE A 776 74.20 -1.97 37.17
C PHE A 776 75.07 -2.82 38.08
N GLY A 777 74.77 -4.11 38.23
CA GLY A 777 75.70 -5.11 38.77
C GLY A 777 76.23 -5.91 37.60
N GLU A 778 77.49 -6.09 37.53
CA GLU A 778 78.32 -6.84 36.62
C GLU A 778 77.90 -8.30 36.35
#